data_68b14924bafb3e75c4f1dcc89f2ffc52
#
_entry.id   68b14924bafb3e75c4f1dcc89f2ffc52
#
_cell.length_a   1.000
_cell.length_b   1.000
_cell.length_c   1.000
_cell.angle_alpha   90.00
_cell.angle_beta   90.00
_cell.angle_gamma   90.00
#
_symmetry.space_group_name_H-M   'P 1'
#
loop_
_entity.id
_entity.type
_entity.pdbx_description
1 polymer ?
#
loop_
_entity_poly.entity_id
_entity_poly.type
_entity_poly.pdbx_seq_one_letter_code
_entity_poly.pdbx_strand_id
1 'polypeptide(L)'
;MSCCETQNLAVGYGAPLLRDIALHAERGKILALIGPNGAGKSTLLKTLAGQLAAQGGAVLLDGQDLTAYTPNARARKLALMLPHTARTELTSCFEVAAAGRYPYTGRLGILSDADRQQVHDALCLVRAEELEDRDFARISDGQRQRVLLARAVCQQPEILFLDEPTSFLDVKGKAELMDILQVLAHEKNVAVIVTLHELELAQRLADAVVCVAPSGVSAVLAPQDAFAQDNICALFGLSTDQYAVLFAGRGAKPKPQFEHYIRSGQRLLRCGYTTGTCAALGAAGAARLLLTGHAPESVGLRTPKGIVVEVAPQFCRLTADGAACAIVKDGGDDIDATTGLPVIAAVTLLPGAPRTVTIDGGAGVGRVTKPGLDQPVGAAAINRVPRQMITEALLREADAVGYGGGFAVVISIEGGEAAAKRTFNPHLGVEGGLSVLGTSGIVEPMSQQALLDTLQIEIHQAALKSRRLILAPGNYGLDYLAANYPVLHEIPVVKISNFIGEALDMAAAENFAQVLLVGHVGKLVKLAGGIMNTHSRCADCRTELFCAHAALCGADAATCRALMDAATTDTCLDILDAAQLREPVMASLLTAIQTHLDRRAAGAFKVGAVLFSNRNGPLGQTKTADTLLKLWKEA
;
A
#
# COMPACT_ATOMS: atom_id res chain seq x y z
N MET A 1 -10.50 -24.36 28.33
CA MET A 1 -11.00 -24.20 29.71
C MET A 1 -11.10 -22.72 29.99
N SER A 2 -12.22 -22.30 30.60
CA SER A 2 -12.43 -20.91 30.98
C SER A 2 -11.38 -20.47 32.00
N CYS A 3 -10.79 -19.29 31.80
CA CYS A 3 -9.79 -18.71 32.72
C CYS A 3 -10.32 -17.44 33.41
N CYS A 4 -11.35 -16.82 32.86
CA CYS A 4 -12.05 -15.68 33.45
C CYS A 4 -13.55 -15.87 33.28
N GLU A 5 -14.30 -15.81 34.37
CA GLU A 5 -15.75 -15.97 34.39
C GLU A 5 -16.39 -14.91 35.27
N THR A 6 -17.66 -14.58 35.00
CA THR A 6 -18.43 -13.66 35.85
C THR A 6 -19.68 -14.34 36.36
N GLN A 7 -20.04 -14.04 37.62
CA GLN A 7 -21.25 -14.51 38.27
C GLN A 7 -22.10 -13.32 38.70
N ASN A 8 -23.24 -13.11 38.00
CA ASN A 8 -24.19 -12.03 38.26
C ASN A 8 -23.51 -10.68 38.46
N LEU A 9 -22.47 -10.41 37.63
CA LEU A 9 -21.63 -9.25 37.80
C LEU A 9 -22.40 -7.95 37.47
N ALA A 10 -22.26 -6.98 38.37
CA ALA A 10 -22.71 -5.61 38.15
C ALA A 10 -21.52 -4.65 38.15
N VAL A 11 -21.47 -3.75 37.16
CA VAL A 11 -20.35 -2.81 36.97
C VAL A 11 -20.84 -1.37 36.89
N GLY A 12 -20.06 -0.41 37.41
CA GLY A 12 -20.42 1.01 37.39
C GLY A 12 -19.56 1.85 38.35
N TYR A 13 -19.79 3.15 38.36
CA TYR A 13 -19.13 4.12 39.23
C TYR A 13 -20.14 4.62 40.28
N GLY A 14 -20.13 4.05 41.49
CA GLY A 14 -21.03 4.40 42.59
C GLY A 14 -22.46 3.85 42.44
N ALA A 15 -22.97 3.70 41.23
CA ALA A 15 -24.20 3.00 40.89
C ALA A 15 -23.96 2.02 39.74
N PRO A 16 -24.67 0.90 39.69
CA PRO A 16 -24.54 -0.06 38.61
C PRO A 16 -24.98 0.53 37.26
N LEU A 17 -24.05 0.56 36.31
CA LEU A 17 -24.32 0.92 34.92
C LEU A 17 -24.85 -0.27 34.12
N LEU A 18 -24.24 -1.45 34.33
CA LEU A 18 -24.64 -2.72 33.72
C LEU A 18 -24.82 -3.77 34.82
N ARG A 19 -25.77 -4.68 34.65
CA ARG A 19 -26.13 -5.71 35.63
C ARG A 19 -26.24 -7.07 34.96
N ASP A 20 -26.29 -8.12 35.78
CA ASP A 20 -26.56 -9.50 35.39
C ASP A 20 -25.61 -10.02 34.30
N ILE A 21 -24.33 -9.61 34.37
CA ILE A 21 -23.34 -9.94 33.38
C ILE A 21 -22.81 -11.35 33.62
N ALA A 22 -23.05 -12.25 32.66
CA ALA A 22 -22.55 -13.61 32.62
C ALA A 22 -21.68 -13.80 31.37
N LEU A 23 -20.38 -13.69 31.52
CA LEU A 23 -19.41 -13.93 30.45
C LEU A 23 -18.30 -14.90 30.90
N HIS A 24 -17.68 -15.51 29.90
CA HIS A 24 -16.50 -16.32 30.10
C HIS A 24 -15.48 -16.08 28.99
N ALA A 25 -14.20 -16.12 29.35
CA ALA A 25 -13.09 -16.07 28.42
C ALA A 25 -12.22 -17.32 28.55
N GLU A 26 -11.72 -17.81 27.43
CA GLU A 26 -10.91 -19.03 27.35
C GLU A 26 -9.46 -18.71 26.99
N ARG A 27 -8.52 -19.50 27.53
CA ARG A 27 -7.13 -19.40 27.09
C ARG A 27 -7.01 -19.75 25.61
N GLY A 28 -6.11 -19.06 24.94
CA GLY A 28 -5.88 -19.26 23.52
C GLY A 28 -6.96 -18.67 22.61
N LYS A 29 -7.87 -17.85 23.16
CA LYS A 29 -8.94 -17.22 22.38
C LYS A 29 -9.00 -15.71 22.58
N ILE A 30 -9.56 -15.03 21.58
CA ILE A 30 -9.80 -13.59 21.56
C ILE A 30 -11.29 -13.33 21.76
N LEU A 31 -11.66 -12.71 22.87
CA LEU A 31 -13.00 -12.25 23.18
C LEU A 31 -13.12 -10.74 22.88
N ALA A 32 -13.91 -10.38 21.89
CA ALA A 32 -14.17 -8.98 21.55
C ALA A 32 -15.40 -8.44 22.28
N LEU A 33 -15.28 -7.27 22.88
CA LEU A 33 -16.41 -6.49 23.42
C LEU A 33 -16.78 -5.41 22.40
N ILE A 34 -17.98 -5.49 21.82
CA ILE A 34 -18.48 -4.54 20.84
C ILE A 34 -19.72 -3.80 21.36
N GLY A 35 -20.01 -2.62 20.83
CA GLY A 35 -21.19 -1.85 21.19
C GLY A 35 -20.97 -0.34 21.04
N PRO A 36 -22.03 0.48 21.20
CA PRO A 36 -21.94 1.93 21.02
C PRO A 36 -21.03 2.60 22.06
N ASN A 37 -20.61 3.84 21.74
CA ASN A 37 -19.83 4.64 22.67
C ASN A 37 -20.66 4.94 23.94
N GLY A 38 -20.00 4.88 25.10
CA GLY A 38 -20.67 5.11 26.37
C GLY A 38 -21.49 3.91 26.91
N ALA A 39 -21.59 2.79 26.18
CA ALA A 39 -22.32 1.59 26.65
C ALA A 39 -21.73 0.88 27.88
N GLY A 40 -20.52 1.27 28.30
CA GLY A 40 -19.88 0.68 29.49
C GLY A 40 -18.79 -0.37 29.20
N LYS A 41 -18.34 -0.53 27.96
CA LYS A 41 -17.28 -1.49 27.56
C LYS A 41 -16.01 -1.35 28.40
N SER A 42 -15.44 -0.12 28.47
CA SER A 42 -14.24 0.16 29.28
C SER A 42 -14.49 0.00 30.78
N THR A 43 -15.70 0.26 31.27
CA THR A 43 -16.08 0.05 32.67
C THR A 43 -16.10 -1.45 32.99
N LEU A 44 -16.72 -2.26 32.10
CA LEU A 44 -16.72 -3.70 32.20
C LEU A 44 -15.29 -4.25 32.19
N LEU A 45 -14.48 -3.85 31.21
CA LEU A 45 -13.10 -4.31 31.06
C LEU A 45 -12.23 -3.96 32.30
N LYS A 46 -12.36 -2.74 32.85
CA LYS A 46 -11.66 -2.33 34.08
C LYS A 46 -12.10 -3.13 35.30
N THR A 47 -13.38 -3.49 35.38
CA THR A 47 -13.89 -4.31 36.48
C THR A 47 -13.38 -5.75 36.36
N LEU A 48 -13.37 -6.35 35.16
CA LEU A 48 -12.80 -7.67 34.91
C LEU A 48 -11.30 -7.72 35.25
N ALA A 49 -10.56 -6.64 34.95
CA ALA A 49 -9.14 -6.52 35.30
C ALA A 49 -8.89 -6.17 36.78
N GLY A 50 -9.94 -5.93 37.57
CA GLY A 50 -9.83 -5.57 38.97
C GLY A 50 -9.30 -4.19 39.27
N GLN A 51 -9.32 -3.28 38.28
CA GLN A 51 -9.04 -1.85 38.48
C GLN A 51 -10.24 -1.11 39.08
N LEU A 52 -11.45 -1.56 38.77
CA LEU A 52 -12.69 -1.02 39.30
C LEU A 52 -13.39 -2.10 40.12
N ALA A 53 -13.85 -1.74 41.31
CA ALA A 53 -14.58 -2.67 42.16
C ALA A 53 -15.94 -3.03 41.53
N ALA A 54 -16.32 -4.31 41.59
CA ALA A 54 -17.64 -4.74 41.18
C ALA A 54 -18.73 -4.09 42.07
N GLN A 55 -19.85 -3.69 41.50
CA GLN A 55 -21.00 -3.15 42.23
C GLN A 55 -21.94 -4.26 42.71
N GLY A 56 -21.69 -5.52 42.32
CA GLY A 56 -22.41 -6.74 42.72
C GLY A 56 -21.85 -7.93 41.94
N GLY A 57 -22.13 -9.14 42.43
CA GLY A 57 -21.62 -10.35 41.84
C GLY A 57 -20.11 -10.53 42.00
N ALA A 58 -19.48 -11.39 41.20
CA ALA A 58 -18.07 -11.72 41.29
C ALA A 58 -17.41 -11.91 39.93
N VAL A 59 -16.10 -11.67 39.88
CA VAL A 59 -15.21 -12.06 38.77
C VAL A 59 -14.33 -13.19 39.28
N LEU A 60 -14.34 -14.31 38.57
CA LEU A 60 -13.55 -15.49 38.93
C LEU A 60 -12.38 -15.64 37.95
N LEU A 61 -11.17 -15.84 38.48
CA LEU A 61 -9.99 -16.25 37.73
C LEU A 61 -9.64 -17.68 38.09
N ASP A 62 -9.61 -18.56 37.09
CA ASP A 62 -9.42 -20.03 37.30
C ASP A 62 -10.32 -20.60 38.42
N GLY A 63 -11.58 -20.11 38.49
CA GLY A 63 -12.57 -20.54 39.49
C GLY A 63 -12.43 -19.88 40.86
N GLN A 64 -11.43 -19.05 41.12
CA GLN A 64 -11.23 -18.30 42.36
C GLN A 64 -11.61 -16.83 42.22
N ASP A 65 -12.29 -16.28 43.23
CA ASP A 65 -12.67 -14.85 43.22
C ASP A 65 -11.45 -13.93 43.07
N LEU A 66 -11.56 -12.96 42.16
CA LEU A 66 -10.51 -11.98 41.87
C LEU A 66 -10.03 -11.22 43.13
N THR A 67 -10.93 -10.98 44.07
CA THR A 67 -10.62 -10.26 45.31
C THR A 67 -9.79 -11.09 46.30
N ALA A 68 -9.75 -12.41 46.15
CA ALA A 68 -8.93 -13.30 46.97
C ALA A 68 -7.44 -13.30 46.57
N TYR A 69 -7.11 -12.75 45.38
CA TYR A 69 -5.72 -12.65 44.93
C TYR A 69 -5.01 -11.44 45.57
N THR A 70 -3.79 -11.64 46.03
CA THR A 70 -2.93 -10.48 46.37
C THR A 70 -2.65 -9.63 45.14
N PRO A 71 -2.39 -8.32 45.28
CA PRO A 71 -2.09 -7.47 44.13
C PRO A 71 -0.96 -8.00 43.24
N ASN A 72 0.09 -8.58 43.84
CA ASN A 72 1.22 -9.13 43.09
C ASN A 72 0.82 -10.44 42.36
N ALA A 73 0.09 -11.36 43.03
CA ALA A 73 -0.39 -12.58 42.38
C ALA A 73 -1.33 -12.28 41.21
N ARG A 74 -2.21 -11.30 41.39
CA ARG A 74 -3.09 -10.80 40.30
C ARG A 74 -2.29 -10.22 39.14
N ALA A 75 -1.30 -9.39 39.44
CA ALA A 75 -0.44 -8.76 38.42
C ALA A 75 0.43 -9.76 37.64
N ARG A 76 0.66 -10.97 38.16
CA ARG A 76 1.31 -12.05 37.40
C ARG A 76 0.36 -12.82 36.50
N LYS A 77 -0.94 -12.75 36.75
CA LYS A 77 -1.95 -13.49 35.96
C LYS A 77 -2.55 -12.61 34.83
N LEU A 78 -2.73 -11.32 35.08
CA LEU A 78 -3.43 -10.48 34.13
C LEU A 78 -2.71 -9.14 33.91
N ALA A 79 -2.72 -8.69 32.67
CA ALA A 79 -2.24 -7.38 32.26
C ALA A 79 -3.38 -6.56 31.65
N LEU A 80 -3.31 -5.23 31.84
CA LEU A 80 -4.29 -4.30 31.30
C LEU A 80 -3.59 -3.15 30.56
N MET A 81 -4.01 -2.91 29.33
CA MET A 81 -3.62 -1.77 28.53
C MET A 81 -4.81 -0.84 28.32
N LEU A 82 -4.64 0.41 28.70
CA LEU A 82 -5.63 1.50 28.54
C LEU A 82 -5.19 2.47 27.44
N PRO A 83 -6.12 3.17 26.75
CA PRO A 83 -5.82 4.03 25.62
C PRO A 83 -5.05 5.29 25.99
N HIS A 84 -5.17 5.76 27.23
CA HIS A 84 -4.50 6.97 27.72
C HIS A 84 -3.48 6.63 28.81
N THR A 85 -2.20 6.68 28.43
CA THR A 85 -1.09 6.64 29.38
C THR A 85 -0.44 8.02 29.42
N ALA A 86 -0.16 8.52 30.64
CA ALA A 86 0.55 9.78 30.81
C ALA A 86 1.88 9.75 30.05
N ARG A 87 2.22 10.86 29.38
CA ARG A 87 3.52 11.04 28.75
C ARG A 87 4.55 11.17 29.86
N THR A 88 5.39 10.16 30.02
CA THR A 88 6.54 10.22 30.92
C THR A 88 7.70 10.84 30.15
N GLU A 89 8.17 12.00 30.59
CA GLU A 89 9.35 12.67 30.04
C GLU A 89 10.63 11.98 30.53
N LEU A 90 11.68 12.00 29.70
CA LEU A 90 13.00 11.44 30.01
C LEU A 90 13.01 9.93 30.35
N THR A 91 12.10 9.16 29.79
CA THR A 91 12.01 7.71 30.00
C THR A 91 12.17 7.01 28.66
N SER A 92 13.07 6.05 28.56
CA SER A 92 13.26 5.25 27.35
C SER A 92 12.08 4.28 27.10
N CYS A 93 11.90 3.84 25.87
CA CYS A 93 10.91 2.83 25.52
C CYS A 93 11.21 1.50 26.25
N PHE A 94 12.48 1.17 26.46
CA PHE A 94 12.89 0.02 27.28
C PHE A 94 12.36 0.15 28.70
N GLU A 95 12.56 1.29 29.37
CA GLU A 95 12.11 1.51 30.75
C GLU A 95 10.58 1.45 30.89
N VAL A 96 9.86 1.95 29.88
CA VAL A 96 8.39 1.85 29.85
C VAL A 96 7.96 0.38 29.73
N ALA A 97 8.56 -0.39 28.83
CA ALA A 97 8.28 -1.82 28.69
C ALA A 97 8.71 -2.61 29.93
N ALA A 98 9.86 -2.27 30.52
CA ALA A 98 10.41 -2.89 31.73
C ALA A 98 9.52 -2.74 32.97
N ALA A 99 8.68 -1.70 33.04
CA ALA A 99 7.68 -1.56 34.09
C ALA A 99 6.72 -2.77 34.17
N GLY A 100 6.55 -3.54 33.07
CA GLY A 100 5.82 -4.81 33.09
C GLY A 100 6.47 -5.88 33.95
N ARG A 101 7.75 -5.75 34.31
CA ARG A 101 8.47 -6.72 35.17
C ARG A 101 8.32 -6.45 36.67
N TYR A 102 7.69 -5.36 37.09
CA TYR A 102 7.51 -5.04 38.52
C TYR A 102 6.92 -6.19 39.39
N PRO A 103 6.00 -7.02 38.91
CA PRO A 103 5.53 -8.16 39.68
C PRO A 103 6.60 -9.23 39.98
N TYR A 104 7.73 -9.21 39.28
CA TYR A 104 8.82 -10.18 39.36
C TYR A 104 10.07 -9.61 40.02
N THR A 105 10.25 -8.29 39.98
CA THR A 105 11.36 -7.61 40.63
C THR A 105 11.05 -7.40 42.11
N GLY A 106 12.08 -7.50 42.96
CA GLY A 106 11.92 -7.27 44.41
C GLY A 106 11.59 -5.80 44.74
N ARG A 107 11.60 -5.46 46.04
CA ARG A 107 11.26 -4.09 46.51
C ARG A 107 12.10 -2.98 45.92
N LEU A 108 13.30 -3.30 45.43
CA LEU A 108 14.21 -2.30 44.79
C LEU A 108 13.98 -2.14 43.29
N GLY A 109 13.10 -2.92 42.68
CA GLY A 109 12.79 -2.82 41.25
C GLY A 109 13.97 -3.14 40.31
N ILE A 110 15.02 -3.82 40.81
CA ILE A 110 16.22 -4.13 40.01
C ILE A 110 15.90 -5.28 39.06
N LEU A 111 16.12 -5.04 37.76
CA LEU A 111 15.96 -6.04 36.71
C LEU A 111 17.15 -7.00 36.70
N SER A 112 16.87 -8.30 36.70
CA SER A 112 17.86 -9.35 36.39
C SER A 112 18.15 -9.38 34.87
N ASP A 113 19.20 -10.10 34.47
CA ASP A 113 19.49 -10.30 33.05
C ASP A 113 18.32 -11.05 32.35
N ALA A 114 17.67 -11.98 33.03
CA ALA A 114 16.49 -12.66 32.52
C ALA A 114 15.31 -11.68 32.32
N ASP A 115 15.12 -10.71 33.23
CA ASP A 115 14.08 -9.67 33.05
C ASP A 115 14.40 -8.77 31.87
N ARG A 116 15.66 -8.39 31.68
CA ARG A 116 16.10 -7.57 30.53
C ARG A 116 15.85 -8.29 29.21
N GLN A 117 16.15 -9.59 29.16
CA GLN A 117 15.87 -10.41 27.97
C GLN A 117 14.35 -10.47 27.69
N GLN A 118 13.51 -10.64 28.72
CA GLN A 118 12.05 -10.64 28.55
C GLN A 118 11.52 -9.30 28.04
N VAL A 119 12.12 -8.17 28.45
CA VAL A 119 11.77 -6.84 27.90
C VAL A 119 12.12 -6.76 26.43
N HIS A 120 13.32 -7.19 26.06
CA HIS A 120 13.77 -7.21 24.66
C HIS A 120 12.88 -8.11 23.80
N ASP A 121 12.60 -9.33 24.28
CA ASP A 121 11.72 -10.28 23.57
C ASP A 121 10.30 -9.72 23.36
N ALA A 122 9.78 -9.01 24.38
CA ALA A 122 8.48 -8.34 24.27
C ALA A 122 8.48 -7.20 23.24
N LEU A 123 9.56 -6.40 23.19
CA LEU A 123 9.73 -5.35 22.18
C LEU A 123 9.85 -5.92 20.77
N CYS A 124 10.60 -7.02 20.61
CA CYS A 124 10.69 -7.74 19.34
C CYS A 124 9.34 -8.28 18.89
N LEU A 125 8.57 -8.89 19.78
CA LEU A 125 7.24 -9.45 19.47
C LEU A 125 6.29 -8.38 18.93
N VAL A 126 6.34 -7.16 19.48
CA VAL A 126 5.51 -6.05 19.00
C VAL A 126 6.17 -5.21 17.89
N ARG A 127 7.30 -5.65 17.35
CA ARG A 127 8.07 -4.97 16.29
C ARG A 127 8.47 -3.54 16.69
N ALA A 128 8.97 -3.39 17.90
CA ALA A 128 9.39 -2.10 18.49
C ALA A 128 10.84 -2.12 19.02
N GLU A 129 11.65 -3.12 18.65
CA GLU A 129 13.05 -3.27 19.05
C GLU A 129 13.91 -2.07 18.69
N GLU A 130 13.68 -1.47 17.53
CA GLU A 130 14.39 -0.27 17.05
C GLU A 130 14.12 1.00 17.90
N LEU A 131 13.12 0.95 18.78
CA LEU A 131 12.71 2.06 19.63
C LEU A 131 13.28 1.95 21.06
N GLU A 132 13.97 0.87 21.39
CA GLU A 132 14.38 0.51 22.75
C GLU A 132 15.04 1.68 23.52
N ASP A 133 16.01 2.34 22.90
CA ASP A 133 16.75 3.45 23.49
C ASP A 133 16.10 4.83 23.25
N ARG A 134 14.99 4.91 22.53
CA ARG A 134 14.33 6.19 22.23
C ARG A 134 13.52 6.70 23.41
N ASP A 135 13.48 8.02 23.54
CA ASP A 135 12.61 8.71 24.47
C ASP A 135 11.14 8.44 24.12
N PHE A 136 10.39 7.84 25.05
CA PHE A 136 8.99 7.48 24.89
C PHE A 136 8.09 8.70 24.58
N ALA A 137 8.45 9.89 25.06
CA ALA A 137 7.72 11.11 24.77
C ALA A 137 7.87 11.59 23.32
N ARG A 138 8.94 11.16 22.62
CA ARG A 138 9.32 11.64 21.29
C ARG A 138 8.98 10.70 20.14
N ILE A 139 8.35 9.56 20.40
CA ILE A 139 7.88 8.64 19.40
C ILE A 139 6.44 8.93 18.96
N SER A 140 6.02 8.41 17.79
CA SER A 140 4.65 8.59 17.29
C SER A 140 3.62 7.85 18.17
N ASP A 141 2.35 8.23 18.08
CA ASP A 141 1.28 7.60 18.87
C ASP A 141 1.15 6.10 18.57
N GLY A 142 1.30 5.69 17.29
CA GLY A 142 1.30 4.27 16.92
C GLY A 142 2.51 3.50 17.47
N GLN A 143 3.70 4.11 17.48
CA GLN A 143 4.89 3.52 18.12
C GLN A 143 4.70 3.43 19.63
N ARG A 144 4.10 4.44 20.25
CA ARG A 144 3.79 4.45 21.68
C ARG A 144 2.83 3.31 22.05
N GLN A 145 1.82 3.08 21.23
CA GLN A 145 0.86 1.99 21.40
C GLN A 145 1.58 0.62 21.41
N ARG A 146 2.53 0.41 20.51
CA ARG A 146 3.34 -0.83 20.48
C ARG A 146 4.19 -1.00 21.73
N VAL A 147 4.85 0.05 22.21
CA VAL A 147 5.64 0.00 23.46
C VAL A 147 4.77 -0.29 24.69
N LEU A 148 3.55 0.26 24.75
CA LEU A 148 2.60 -0.04 25.81
C LEU A 148 2.09 -1.48 25.76
N LEU A 149 1.91 -2.02 24.55
CA LEU A 149 1.61 -3.44 24.36
C LEU A 149 2.79 -4.31 24.80
N ALA A 150 4.04 -3.93 24.45
CA ALA A 150 5.25 -4.61 24.94
C ALA A 150 5.29 -4.65 26.47
N ARG A 151 4.95 -3.55 27.16
CA ARG A 151 4.85 -3.52 28.62
C ARG A 151 3.86 -4.55 29.16
N ALA A 152 2.69 -4.65 28.53
CA ALA A 152 1.68 -5.62 28.96
C ALA A 152 2.11 -7.08 28.68
N VAL A 153 2.74 -7.33 27.53
CA VAL A 153 3.27 -8.66 27.16
C VAL A 153 4.46 -9.06 28.04
N CYS A 154 5.36 -8.12 28.34
CA CYS A 154 6.53 -8.31 29.20
C CYS A 154 6.15 -8.80 30.61
N GLN A 155 4.94 -8.49 31.06
CA GLN A 155 4.36 -8.98 32.31
C GLN A 155 4.07 -10.49 32.27
N GLN A 156 4.11 -11.13 31.09
CA GLN A 156 3.81 -12.56 30.86
C GLN A 156 2.43 -12.98 31.42
N PRO A 157 1.36 -12.27 31.05
CA PRO A 157 0.04 -12.51 31.58
C PRO A 157 -0.58 -13.78 30.99
N GLU A 158 -1.45 -14.45 31.77
CA GLU A 158 -2.34 -15.49 31.28
C GLU A 158 -3.57 -14.89 30.59
N ILE A 159 -3.97 -13.66 31.00
CA ILE A 159 -5.10 -12.90 30.46
C ILE A 159 -4.66 -11.48 30.16
N LEU A 160 -4.89 -11.03 28.92
CA LEU A 160 -4.56 -9.69 28.45
C LEU A 160 -5.83 -8.90 28.14
N PHE A 161 -6.02 -7.81 28.86
CA PHE A 161 -7.11 -6.87 28.65
C PHE A 161 -6.63 -5.66 27.85
N LEU A 162 -7.33 -5.33 26.76
CA LEU A 162 -6.98 -4.23 25.86
C LEU A 162 -8.19 -3.32 25.66
N ASP A 163 -8.07 -2.07 26.09
CA ASP A 163 -9.10 -1.06 25.88
C ASP A 163 -8.76 -0.20 24.65
N GLU A 164 -9.53 -0.36 23.58
CA GLU A 164 -9.39 0.37 22.30
C GLU A 164 -7.95 0.38 21.74
N PRO A 165 -7.30 -0.77 21.58
CA PRO A 165 -5.89 -0.81 21.16
C PRO A 165 -5.65 -0.37 19.71
N THR A 166 -6.70 -0.20 18.90
CA THR A 166 -6.64 0.28 17.51
C THR A 166 -6.69 1.79 17.38
N SER A 167 -6.97 2.52 18.47
CA SER A 167 -7.02 3.98 18.49
C SER A 167 -5.66 4.55 18.08
N PHE A 168 -5.64 5.58 17.22
CA PHE A 168 -4.44 6.26 16.72
C PHE A 168 -3.53 5.43 15.79
N LEU A 169 -3.92 4.20 15.41
CA LEU A 169 -3.19 3.41 14.44
C LEU A 169 -3.70 3.66 13.02
N ASP A 170 -2.77 3.77 12.08
CA ASP A 170 -3.07 3.72 10.66
C ASP A 170 -3.44 2.29 10.21
N VAL A 171 -3.82 2.12 8.95
CA VAL A 171 -4.24 0.82 8.40
C VAL A 171 -3.16 -0.26 8.59
N LYS A 172 -1.89 0.11 8.39
CA LYS A 172 -0.76 -0.81 8.57
C LYS A 172 -0.59 -1.20 10.04
N GLY A 173 -0.61 -0.23 10.94
CA GLY A 173 -0.50 -0.46 12.38
C GLY A 173 -1.63 -1.34 12.93
N LYS A 174 -2.87 -1.19 12.42
CA LYS A 174 -3.99 -2.05 12.77
C LYS A 174 -3.78 -3.50 12.32
N ALA A 175 -3.30 -3.71 11.07
CA ALA A 175 -2.99 -5.05 10.58
C ALA A 175 -1.88 -5.72 11.41
N GLU A 176 -0.79 -5.00 11.70
CA GLU A 176 0.29 -5.49 12.55
C GLU A 176 -0.18 -5.84 13.97
N LEU A 177 -1.04 -5.01 14.56
CA LEU A 177 -1.64 -5.30 15.87
C LEU A 177 -2.48 -6.58 15.84
N MET A 178 -3.30 -6.78 14.81
CA MET A 178 -4.11 -8.00 14.65
C MET A 178 -3.23 -9.25 14.60
N ASP A 179 -2.15 -9.24 13.81
CA ASP A 179 -1.18 -10.34 13.73
C ASP A 179 -0.59 -10.65 15.12
N ILE A 180 -0.18 -9.61 15.86
CA ILE A 180 0.39 -9.75 17.21
C ILE A 180 -0.62 -10.37 18.18
N LEU A 181 -1.88 -9.92 18.17
CA LEU A 181 -2.93 -10.46 19.04
C LEU A 181 -3.27 -11.92 18.73
N GLN A 182 -3.26 -12.29 17.44
CA GLN A 182 -3.43 -13.69 17.03
C GLN A 182 -2.28 -14.57 17.52
N VAL A 183 -1.03 -14.11 17.38
CA VAL A 183 0.15 -14.84 17.92
C VAL A 183 0.05 -14.98 19.44
N LEU A 184 -0.30 -13.92 20.17
CA LEU A 184 -0.45 -13.97 21.63
C LEU A 184 -1.54 -14.96 22.06
N ALA A 185 -2.70 -14.94 21.40
CA ALA A 185 -3.78 -15.85 21.73
C ALA A 185 -3.45 -17.28 21.28
N HIS A 186 -3.30 -17.52 19.99
CA HIS A 186 -3.31 -18.86 19.43
C HIS A 186 -1.99 -19.62 19.60
N GLU A 187 -0.84 -18.89 19.58
CA GLU A 187 0.49 -19.54 19.72
C GLU A 187 1.02 -19.49 21.15
N LYS A 188 0.80 -18.36 21.87
CA LYS A 188 1.26 -18.21 23.27
C LYS A 188 0.22 -18.61 24.29
N ASN A 189 -0.98 -19.02 23.86
CA ASN A 189 -2.09 -19.51 24.71
C ASN A 189 -2.58 -18.47 25.74
N VAL A 190 -2.49 -17.17 25.43
CA VAL A 190 -3.00 -16.08 26.25
C VAL A 190 -4.48 -15.85 25.97
N ALA A 191 -5.32 -15.67 26.99
CA ALA A 191 -6.67 -15.21 26.78
C ALA A 191 -6.65 -13.70 26.52
N VAL A 192 -7.19 -13.24 25.38
CA VAL A 192 -7.23 -11.82 25.02
C VAL A 192 -8.66 -11.31 25.11
N ILE A 193 -8.89 -10.29 25.92
CA ILE A 193 -10.19 -9.59 26.00
C ILE A 193 -9.99 -8.17 25.51
N VAL A 194 -10.65 -7.81 24.41
CA VAL A 194 -10.39 -6.55 23.70
C VAL A 194 -11.67 -5.78 23.42
N THR A 195 -11.67 -4.45 23.68
CA THR A 195 -12.74 -3.58 23.21
C THR A 195 -12.40 -3.04 21.82
N LEU A 196 -13.33 -3.12 20.90
CA LEU A 196 -13.16 -2.64 19.52
C LEU A 196 -14.36 -1.81 19.08
N HIS A 197 -14.10 -0.68 18.42
CA HIS A 197 -15.11 0.16 17.80
C HIS A 197 -15.32 -0.20 16.33
N GLU A 198 -14.30 -0.72 15.67
CA GLU A 198 -14.31 -1.10 14.27
C GLU A 198 -14.85 -2.52 14.12
N LEU A 199 -16.11 -2.63 13.73
CA LEU A 199 -16.80 -3.92 13.61
C LEU A 199 -16.11 -4.88 12.64
N GLU A 200 -15.49 -4.35 11.57
CA GLU A 200 -14.72 -5.16 10.62
C GLU A 200 -13.51 -5.84 11.26
N LEU A 201 -12.78 -5.11 12.09
CA LEU A 201 -11.63 -5.66 12.79
C LEU A 201 -12.09 -6.68 13.84
N ALA A 202 -13.16 -6.37 14.59
CA ALA A 202 -13.73 -7.30 15.55
C ALA A 202 -14.20 -8.60 14.90
N GLN A 203 -14.86 -8.53 13.75
CA GLN A 203 -15.31 -9.70 12.99
C GLN A 203 -14.18 -10.60 12.50
N ARG A 204 -13.03 -10.00 12.13
CA ARG A 204 -11.86 -10.75 11.63
C ARG A 204 -10.99 -11.32 12.73
N LEU A 205 -10.95 -10.65 13.87
CA LEU A 205 -10.02 -10.95 14.97
C LEU A 205 -10.63 -11.91 16.00
N ALA A 206 -11.92 -11.76 16.33
CA ALA A 206 -12.52 -12.40 17.49
C ALA A 206 -12.86 -13.87 17.24
N ASP A 207 -12.53 -14.73 18.21
CA ASP A 207 -13.03 -16.10 18.31
C ASP A 207 -14.41 -16.13 18.97
N ALA A 208 -14.71 -15.13 19.82
CA ALA A 208 -15.99 -14.95 20.50
C ALA A 208 -16.27 -13.46 20.69
N VAL A 209 -17.55 -13.10 20.81
CA VAL A 209 -18.00 -11.71 20.89
C VAL A 209 -19.02 -11.53 22.00
N VAL A 210 -18.93 -10.42 22.71
CA VAL A 210 -19.94 -9.95 23.67
C VAL A 210 -20.44 -8.57 23.22
N CYS A 211 -21.74 -8.45 23.06
CA CYS A 211 -22.42 -7.18 22.73
C CYS A 211 -22.74 -6.44 24.02
N VAL A 212 -22.26 -5.20 24.14
CA VAL A 212 -22.48 -4.31 25.29
C VAL A 212 -23.35 -3.16 24.85
N ALA A 213 -24.58 -3.09 25.38
CA ALA A 213 -25.55 -2.03 25.12
C ALA A 213 -25.94 -1.35 26.44
N PRO A 214 -26.51 -0.12 26.42
CA PRO A 214 -27.08 0.49 27.63
C PRO A 214 -28.21 -0.34 28.26
N SER A 215 -28.86 -1.20 27.49
CA SER A 215 -29.92 -2.13 27.93
C SER A 215 -29.40 -3.39 28.61
N GLY A 216 -28.10 -3.69 28.52
CA GLY A 216 -27.48 -4.89 29.09
C GLY A 216 -26.33 -5.45 28.27
N VAL A 217 -25.82 -6.59 28.70
CA VAL A 217 -24.71 -7.32 28.08
C VAL A 217 -25.23 -8.66 27.56
N SER A 218 -24.90 -9.00 26.31
CA SER A 218 -25.27 -10.31 25.75
C SER A 218 -24.52 -11.46 26.42
N ALA A 219 -24.98 -12.69 26.23
CA ALA A 219 -24.14 -13.87 26.40
C ALA A 219 -22.94 -13.80 25.43
N VAL A 220 -21.96 -14.69 25.66
CA VAL A 220 -20.85 -14.88 24.70
C VAL A 220 -21.39 -15.53 23.43
N LEU A 221 -21.23 -14.87 22.30
CA LEU A 221 -21.74 -15.27 20.99
C LEU A 221 -20.60 -15.72 20.07
N ALA A 222 -20.90 -16.61 19.15
CA ALA A 222 -20.02 -16.84 18.01
C ALA A 222 -20.00 -15.59 17.10
N PRO A 223 -18.88 -15.27 16.41
CA PRO A 223 -18.80 -14.08 15.56
C PRO A 223 -19.93 -13.99 14.54
N GLN A 224 -20.28 -15.09 13.87
CA GLN A 224 -21.36 -15.14 12.89
C GLN A 224 -22.72 -14.69 13.45
N ASP A 225 -23.00 -15.00 14.71
CA ASP A 225 -24.26 -14.63 15.36
C ASP A 225 -24.22 -13.19 15.85
N ALA A 226 -23.11 -12.77 16.46
CA ALA A 226 -22.92 -11.41 16.96
C ALA A 226 -22.99 -10.36 15.84
N PHE A 227 -22.46 -10.67 14.66
CA PHE A 227 -22.47 -9.78 13.48
C PHE A 227 -23.66 -9.99 12.54
N ALA A 228 -24.64 -10.83 12.93
CA ALA A 228 -25.91 -10.94 12.21
C ALA A 228 -26.62 -9.57 12.16
N GLN A 229 -27.33 -9.33 11.05
CA GLN A 229 -28.00 -8.04 10.79
C GLN A 229 -28.87 -7.61 11.97
N ASP A 230 -29.72 -8.50 12.46
CA ASP A 230 -30.67 -8.19 13.53
C ASP A 230 -29.95 -7.78 14.82
N ASN A 231 -28.86 -8.45 15.18
CA ASN A 231 -28.06 -8.14 16.36
C ASN A 231 -27.34 -6.81 16.24
N ILE A 232 -26.74 -6.51 15.09
CA ILE A 232 -26.07 -5.22 14.85
C ILE A 232 -27.09 -4.08 14.79
N CYS A 233 -28.24 -4.27 14.14
CA CYS A 233 -29.31 -3.27 14.12
C CYS A 233 -29.81 -2.98 15.55
N ALA A 234 -30.05 -4.00 16.35
CA ALA A 234 -30.48 -3.85 17.73
C ALA A 234 -29.41 -3.19 18.61
N LEU A 235 -28.13 -3.60 18.46
CA LEU A 235 -27.00 -3.11 19.27
C LEU A 235 -26.73 -1.62 19.05
N PHE A 236 -26.82 -1.15 17.79
CA PHE A 236 -26.48 0.24 17.42
C PHE A 236 -27.71 1.12 17.13
N GLY A 237 -28.91 0.58 17.27
CA GLY A 237 -30.15 1.31 16.98
C GLY A 237 -30.32 1.67 15.51
N LEU A 238 -29.84 0.82 14.58
CA LEU A 238 -29.89 1.04 13.14
C LEU A 238 -31.20 0.51 12.55
N SER A 239 -31.76 1.25 11.58
CA SER A 239 -32.80 0.68 10.72
C SER A 239 -32.19 -0.31 9.71
N THR A 240 -33.03 -1.17 9.13
CA THR A 240 -32.62 -2.13 8.08
C THR A 240 -31.98 -1.41 6.89
N ASP A 241 -32.51 -0.24 6.50
CA ASP A 241 -31.98 0.56 5.41
C ASP A 241 -30.62 1.17 5.76
N GLN A 242 -30.45 1.66 6.98
CA GLN A 242 -29.16 2.15 7.47
C GLN A 242 -28.12 1.04 7.54
N TYR A 243 -28.52 -0.15 8.00
CA TYR A 243 -27.63 -1.32 7.97
C TYR A 243 -27.22 -1.67 6.54
N ALA A 244 -28.18 -1.69 5.60
CA ALA A 244 -27.89 -1.98 4.21
C ALA A 244 -26.89 -0.98 3.60
N VAL A 245 -26.99 0.30 3.91
CA VAL A 245 -26.04 1.34 3.46
C VAL A 245 -24.65 1.13 4.06
N LEU A 246 -24.56 0.81 5.35
CA LEU A 246 -23.27 0.67 6.06
C LEU A 246 -22.61 -0.69 5.83
N PHE A 247 -23.41 -1.74 5.62
CA PHE A 247 -22.96 -3.13 5.57
C PHE A 247 -23.39 -3.87 4.30
N ALA A 248 -23.97 -3.19 3.31
CA ALA A 248 -24.38 -3.77 2.03
C ALA A 248 -23.16 -4.48 1.37
N GLY A 249 -23.19 -5.81 1.40
CA GLY A 249 -22.12 -6.69 0.93
C GLY A 249 -21.59 -7.69 1.95
N ARG A 250 -22.03 -7.67 3.22
CA ARG A 250 -21.44 -8.46 4.31
C ARG A 250 -22.16 -9.76 4.70
N GLY A 251 -23.30 -10.08 4.08
CA GLY A 251 -24.11 -11.27 4.39
C GLY A 251 -24.13 -12.37 3.34
N ALA A 252 -23.35 -12.26 2.26
CA ALA A 252 -23.23 -13.31 1.25
C ALA A 252 -22.04 -14.21 1.55
N LYS A 253 -22.12 -15.52 1.18
CA LYS A 253 -20.99 -16.45 1.09
C LYS A 253 -19.75 -15.71 0.61
N PRO A 254 -18.52 -16.02 1.09
CA PRO A 254 -17.33 -15.34 0.64
C PRO A 254 -17.34 -15.28 -0.89
N LYS A 255 -17.50 -14.05 -1.41
CA LYS A 255 -17.51 -13.83 -2.86
C LYS A 255 -16.16 -14.31 -3.36
N PRO A 256 -16.08 -14.95 -4.52
CA PRO A 256 -14.80 -15.37 -5.06
C PRO A 256 -13.87 -14.16 -5.11
N GLN A 257 -12.84 -14.17 -4.29
CA GLN A 257 -11.77 -13.18 -4.30
C GLN A 257 -10.70 -13.66 -5.26
N PHE A 258 -10.20 -12.74 -6.07
CA PHE A 258 -9.10 -13.05 -6.97
C PHE A 258 -7.82 -13.25 -6.15
N GLU A 259 -7.35 -14.50 -6.10
CA GLU A 259 -6.13 -14.90 -5.40
C GLU A 259 -5.08 -15.33 -6.42
N HIS A 260 -4.21 -14.41 -6.75
CA HIS A 260 -3.03 -14.67 -7.56
C HIS A 260 -1.84 -13.91 -6.95
N TYR A 261 -0.73 -14.62 -6.76
CA TYR A 261 0.43 -14.10 -6.05
C TYR A 261 1.68 -14.18 -6.92
N ILE A 262 2.53 -13.15 -6.81
CA ILE A 262 3.86 -13.15 -7.42
C ILE A 262 4.93 -13.02 -6.34
N ARG A 263 6.10 -13.58 -6.61
CA ARG A 263 7.25 -13.45 -5.70
C ARG A 263 8.08 -12.22 -6.10
N SER A 264 8.24 -11.27 -5.17
CA SER A 264 9.14 -10.13 -5.32
C SER A 264 10.22 -10.18 -4.24
N GLY A 265 11.40 -10.69 -4.57
CA GLY A 265 12.46 -10.99 -3.60
C GLY A 265 12.03 -12.07 -2.61
N GLN A 266 11.99 -11.73 -1.32
CA GLN A 266 11.55 -12.64 -0.25
C GLN A 266 10.05 -12.52 0.08
N ARG A 267 9.32 -11.60 -0.54
CA ARG A 267 7.90 -11.35 -0.27
C ARG A 267 7.01 -11.99 -1.33
N LEU A 268 5.89 -12.52 -0.89
CA LEU A 268 4.78 -12.94 -1.74
C LEU A 268 3.78 -11.77 -1.78
N LEU A 269 3.51 -11.24 -2.96
CA LEU A 269 2.62 -10.09 -3.15
C LEU A 269 1.38 -10.53 -3.92
N ARG A 270 0.21 -10.11 -3.46
CA ARG A 270 -1.07 -10.39 -4.11
C ARG A 270 -1.27 -9.47 -5.30
N CYS A 271 -1.53 -10.06 -6.46
CA CYS A 271 -1.90 -9.35 -7.68
C CYS A 271 -3.34 -8.85 -7.61
N GLY A 272 -3.61 -7.79 -8.37
CA GLY A 272 -4.94 -7.30 -8.67
C GLY A 272 -5.30 -7.52 -10.14
N TYR A 273 -6.39 -6.89 -10.60
CA TYR A 273 -6.81 -6.88 -11.98
C TYR A 273 -7.08 -5.45 -12.48
N THR A 274 -6.86 -5.21 -13.78
CA THR A 274 -6.84 -3.86 -14.37
C THR A 274 -8.26 -3.28 -14.54
N THR A 275 -8.36 -1.95 -14.76
CA THR A 275 -9.63 -1.29 -15.12
C THR A 275 -10.23 -1.88 -16.41
N GLY A 276 -9.38 -2.32 -17.36
CA GLY A 276 -9.81 -3.03 -18.56
C GLY A 276 -10.47 -4.38 -18.25
N THR A 277 -9.92 -5.14 -17.30
CA THR A 277 -10.51 -6.39 -16.84
C THR A 277 -11.85 -6.16 -16.14
N CYS A 278 -11.96 -5.13 -15.29
CA CYS A 278 -13.22 -4.75 -14.66
C CYS A 278 -14.29 -4.41 -15.70
N ALA A 279 -13.94 -3.62 -16.73
CA ALA A 279 -14.85 -3.22 -17.78
C ALA A 279 -15.34 -4.43 -18.60
N ALA A 280 -14.45 -5.38 -18.92
CA ALA A 280 -14.81 -6.60 -19.67
C ALA A 280 -15.68 -7.56 -18.83
N LEU A 281 -15.38 -7.73 -17.54
CA LEU A 281 -16.22 -8.51 -16.61
C LEU A 281 -17.60 -7.88 -16.45
N GLY A 282 -17.66 -6.55 -16.27
CA GLY A 282 -18.91 -5.82 -16.18
C GLY A 282 -19.76 -5.96 -17.44
N ALA A 283 -19.13 -5.85 -18.62
CA ALA A 283 -19.79 -6.03 -19.91
C ALA A 283 -20.36 -7.45 -20.07
N ALA A 284 -19.58 -8.49 -19.71
CA ALA A 284 -20.05 -9.87 -19.72
C ALA A 284 -21.24 -10.09 -18.78
N GLY A 285 -21.17 -9.56 -17.55
CA GLY A 285 -22.26 -9.65 -16.58
C GLY A 285 -23.56 -9.00 -17.05
N ALA A 286 -23.46 -7.77 -17.59
CA ALA A 286 -24.60 -7.06 -18.14
C ALA A 286 -25.20 -7.78 -19.36
N ALA A 287 -24.35 -8.27 -20.28
CA ALA A 287 -24.81 -9.04 -21.44
C ALA A 287 -25.51 -10.35 -21.02
N ARG A 288 -24.96 -11.08 -20.05
CA ARG A 288 -25.58 -12.31 -19.53
C ARG A 288 -26.96 -12.04 -18.97
N LEU A 289 -27.11 -10.96 -18.15
CA LEU A 289 -28.41 -10.55 -17.63
C LEU A 289 -29.43 -10.26 -18.76
N LEU A 290 -29.00 -9.51 -19.80
CA LEU A 290 -29.88 -9.19 -20.93
C LEU A 290 -30.28 -10.41 -21.74
N LEU A 291 -29.36 -11.32 -21.96
CA LEU A 291 -29.56 -12.48 -22.82
C LEU A 291 -30.29 -13.64 -22.12
N THR A 292 -30.14 -13.78 -20.80
CA THR A 292 -30.69 -14.90 -20.03
C THR A 292 -31.80 -14.51 -19.08
N GLY A 293 -31.95 -13.21 -18.78
CA GLY A 293 -32.89 -12.69 -17.77
C GLY A 293 -32.42 -12.89 -16.32
N HIS A 294 -31.24 -13.46 -16.08
CA HIS A 294 -30.73 -13.76 -14.75
C HIS A 294 -29.42 -13.03 -14.47
N ALA A 295 -29.37 -12.30 -13.35
CA ALA A 295 -28.13 -11.66 -12.89
C ALA A 295 -27.11 -12.73 -12.44
N PRO A 296 -25.88 -12.70 -12.93
CA PRO A 296 -24.86 -13.67 -12.53
C PRO A 296 -24.38 -13.42 -11.08
N GLU A 297 -24.20 -14.49 -10.31
CA GLU A 297 -23.57 -14.43 -8.97
C GLU A 297 -22.08 -14.14 -9.07
N SER A 298 -21.41 -14.65 -10.11
CA SER A 298 -20.02 -14.36 -10.46
C SER A 298 -19.83 -14.22 -11.96
N VAL A 299 -18.81 -13.45 -12.35
CA VAL A 299 -18.40 -13.26 -13.74
C VAL A 299 -16.91 -13.55 -13.85
N GLY A 300 -16.56 -14.39 -14.84
CA GLY A 300 -15.19 -14.81 -15.08
C GLY A 300 -14.73 -14.56 -16.51
N LEU A 301 -13.47 -14.19 -16.68
CA LEU A 301 -12.81 -14.14 -18.00
C LEU A 301 -11.34 -14.56 -17.90
N ARG A 302 -10.79 -15.00 -19.03
CA ARG A 302 -9.35 -15.22 -19.18
C ARG A 302 -8.70 -13.93 -19.68
N THR A 303 -7.73 -13.42 -18.91
CA THR A 303 -6.99 -12.20 -19.27
C THR A 303 -5.98 -12.48 -20.39
N PRO A 304 -5.45 -11.45 -21.08
CA PRO A 304 -4.36 -11.61 -22.06
C PRO A 304 -3.13 -12.33 -21.51
N LYS A 305 -2.86 -12.23 -20.20
CA LYS A 305 -1.80 -12.97 -19.51
C LYS A 305 -2.10 -14.47 -19.33
N GLY A 306 -3.30 -14.93 -19.69
CA GLY A 306 -3.74 -16.31 -19.56
C GLY A 306 -4.30 -16.67 -18.18
N ILE A 307 -4.34 -15.72 -17.24
CA ILE A 307 -4.87 -15.91 -15.88
C ILE A 307 -6.38 -15.71 -15.91
N VAL A 308 -7.11 -16.61 -15.27
CA VAL A 308 -8.57 -16.49 -15.11
C VAL A 308 -8.85 -15.58 -13.92
N VAL A 309 -9.64 -14.53 -14.15
CA VAL A 309 -10.16 -13.64 -13.09
C VAL A 309 -11.66 -13.92 -12.98
N GLU A 310 -12.09 -14.37 -11.82
CA GLU A 310 -13.49 -14.59 -11.49
C GLU A 310 -13.84 -13.81 -10.24
N VAL A 311 -14.88 -12.95 -10.33
CA VAL A 311 -15.31 -12.07 -9.24
C VAL A 311 -16.82 -11.92 -9.22
N ALA A 312 -17.37 -11.64 -8.05
CA ALA A 312 -18.77 -11.29 -7.93
C ALA A 312 -18.99 -9.82 -8.29
N PRO A 313 -20.01 -9.47 -9.10
CA PRO A 313 -20.38 -8.08 -9.34
C PRO A 313 -20.81 -7.39 -8.05
N GLN A 314 -20.53 -6.08 -7.95
CA GLN A 314 -21.11 -5.26 -6.89
C GLN A 314 -22.64 -5.15 -7.08
N PHE A 315 -23.07 -4.92 -8.32
CA PHE A 315 -24.45 -5.06 -8.76
C PHE A 315 -24.50 -5.47 -10.24
N CYS A 316 -25.60 -6.12 -10.62
CA CYS A 316 -25.96 -6.36 -12.01
C CYS A 316 -27.48 -6.20 -12.13
N ARG A 317 -27.96 -5.20 -12.89
CA ARG A 317 -29.37 -4.81 -12.93
C ARG A 317 -29.79 -4.32 -14.31
N LEU A 318 -31.07 -4.49 -14.63
CA LEU A 318 -31.69 -3.91 -15.82
C LEU A 318 -31.78 -2.38 -15.68
N THR A 319 -31.65 -1.69 -16.81
CA THR A 319 -31.85 -0.24 -16.98
C THR A 319 -32.95 0.00 -18.01
N ALA A 320 -33.33 1.26 -18.23
CA ALA A 320 -34.39 1.60 -19.21
C ALA A 320 -34.01 1.09 -20.62
N ASP A 321 -32.74 1.15 -21.02
CA ASP A 321 -32.27 0.87 -22.36
C ASP A 321 -31.41 -0.39 -22.47
N GLY A 322 -31.27 -1.17 -21.39
CA GLY A 322 -30.37 -2.32 -21.38
C GLY A 322 -30.12 -2.89 -20.01
N ALA A 323 -28.85 -3.19 -19.69
CA ALA A 323 -28.40 -3.61 -18.36
C ALA A 323 -27.08 -2.95 -17.97
N ALA A 324 -26.88 -2.77 -16.68
CA ALA A 324 -25.62 -2.28 -16.11
C ALA A 324 -25.07 -3.24 -15.06
N CYS A 325 -23.77 -3.49 -15.12
CA CYS A 325 -23.05 -4.34 -14.18
C CYS A 325 -21.78 -3.64 -13.71
N ALA A 326 -21.55 -3.60 -12.40
CA ALA A 326 -20.42 -2.95 -11.77
C ALA A 326 -19.45 -3.98 -11.17
N ILE A 327 -18.17 -3.80 -11.46
CA ILE A 327 -17.07 -4.56 -10.87
C ILE A 327 -16.20 -3.59 -10.08
N VAL A 328 -15.96 -3.90 -8.81
CA VAL A 328 -15.05 -3.10 -7.96
C VAL A 328 -13.61 -3.41 -8.35
N LYS A 329 -12.83 -2.39 -8.64
CA LYS A 329 -11.41 -2.51 -8.96
C LYS A 329 -10.61 -2.97 -7.74
N ASP A 330 -9.88 -4.05 -7.90
CA ASP A 330 -8.92 -4.53 -6.90
C ASP A 330 -7.49 -4.43 -7.45
N GLY A 331 -6.66 -3.63 -6.80
CA GLY A 331 -5.25 -3.44 -7.16
C GLY A 331 -4.31 -4.48 -6.53
N GLY A 332 -4.80 -5.39 -5.69
CA GLY A 332 -3.94 -6.26 -4.90
C GLY A 332 -3.11 -5.46 -3.88
N ASP A 333 -1.85 -5.83 -3.73
CA ASP A 333 -0.90 -5.13 -2.86
C ASP A 333 -0.24 -3.92 -3.54
N ASP A 334 -0.70 -3.54 -4.75
CA ASP A 334 -0.18 -2.36 -5.44
C ASP A 334 -0.82 -1.06 -4.92
N ILE A 335 -0.02 0.01 -4.88
CA ILE A 335 -0.50 1.35 -4.50
C ILE A 335 -1.16 1.99 -5.73
N ASP A 336 -2.38 1.55 -6.04
CA ASP A 336 -3.16 2.01 -7.18
C ASP A 336 -4.28 2.97 -6.73
N ALA A 337 -4.26 4.20 -7.22
CA ALA A 337 -5.26 5.23 -6.92
C ALA A 337 -6.68 4.85 -7.38
N THR A 338 -6.82 3.82 -8.21
CA THR A 338 -8.11 3.33 -8.74
C THR A 338 -8.68 2.17 -7.92
N THR A 339 -7.94 1.63 -6.96
CA THR A 339 -8.42 0.53 -6.09
C THR A 339 -9.66 0.94 -5.33
N GLY A 340 -10.68 0.07 -5.32
CA GLY A 340 -11.96 0.29 -4.65
C GLY A 340 -12.99 1.03 -5.50
N LEU A 341 -12.63 1.58 -6.66
CA LEU A 341 -13.58 2.28 -7.52
C LEU A 341 -14.45 1.28 -8.31
N PRO A 342 -15.77 1.51 -8.36
CA PRO A 342 -16.66 0.74 -9.23
C PRO A 342 -16.46 1.11 -10.71
N VAL A 343 -16.15 0.10 -11.52
CA VAL A 343 -16.15 0.21 -12.99
C VAL A 343 -17.45 -0.39 -13.50
N ILE A 344 -18.28 0.43 -14.13
CA ILE A 344 -19.62 0.11 -14.55
C ILE A 344 -19.66 -0.04 -16.07
N ALA A 345 -20.13 -1.18 -16.56
CA ALA A 345 -20.43 -1.37 -17.97
C ALA A 345 -21.97 -1.35 -18.18
N ALA A 346 -22.47 -0.40 -18.93
CA ALA A 346 -23.84 -0.35 -19.41
C ALA A 346 -23.89 -0.93 -20.81
N VAL A 347 -24.69 -1.96 -21.03
CA VAL A 347 -24.79 -2.71 -22.29
C VAL A 347 -26.22 -2.61 -22.83
N THR A 348 -26.32 -2.33 -24.11
CA THR A 348 -27.58 -2.32 -24.88
C THR A 348 -27.49 -3.33 -26.03
N LEU A 349 -28.53 -4.12 -26.24
CA LEU A 349 -28.62 -5.04 -27.37
C LEU A 349 -28.99 -4.29 -28.65
N LEU A 350 -28.37 -4.67 -29.77
CA LEU A 350 -28.65 -4.14 -31.12
C LEU A 350 -29.12 -5.29 -32.03
N PRO A 351 -30.41 -5.73 -31.93
CA PRO A 351 -30.87 -6.95 -32.60
C PRO A 351 -30.82 -6.87 -34.13
N GLY A 352 -30.99 -5.68 -34.71
CA GLY A 352 -30.96 -5.46 -36.17
C GLY A 352 -29.59 -5.12 -36.74
N ALA A 353 -28.56 -4.99 -35.91
CA ALA A 353 -27.21 -4.68 -36.36
C ALA A 353 -26.42 -5.96 -36.69
N PRO A 354 -25.43 -5.89 -37.61
CA PRO A 354 -24.46 -6.96 -37.74
C PRO A 354 -23.76 -7.21 -36.40
N ARG A 355 -23.14 -8.37 -36.21
CA ARG A 355 -22.45 -8.80 -35.00
C ARG A 355 -21.23 -7.89 -34.70
N THR A 356 -21.51 -6.64 -34.30
CA THR A 356 -20.54 -5.58 -33.99
C THR A 356 -20.68 -5.13 -32.56
N VAL A 357 -19.58 -4.63 -31.99
CA VAL A 357 -19.53 -4.07 -30.64
C VAL A 357 -19.04 -2.62 -30.73
N THR A 358 -19.86 -1.67 -30.33
CA THR A 358 -19.46 -0.28 -30.17
C THR A 358 -19.15 0.02 -28.72
N ILE A 359 -18.05 0.72 -28.43
CA ILE A 359 -17.59 0.99 -27.07
C ILE A 359 -17.27 2.47 -26.93
N ASP A 360 -17.89 3.14 -25.94
CA ASP A 360 -17.58 4.51 -25.57
C ASP A 360 -17.41 4.69 -24.05
N GLY A 361 -16.90 5.83 -23.62
CA GLY A 361 -16.73 6.22 -22.22
C GLY A 361 -17.83 7.15 -21.75
N GLY A 362 -18.36 6.83 -20.57
CA GLY A 362 -19.29 7.66 -19.80
C GLY A 362 -18.61 8.45 -18.68
N ALA A 363 -19.35 8.78 -17.63
CA ALA A 363 -18.86 9.53 -16.48
C ALA A 363 -17.62 8.88 -15.83
N GLY A 364 -16.61 9.68 -15.50
CA GLY A 364 -15.38 9.23 -14.88
C GLY A 364 -14.38 8.51 -15.78
N VAL A 365 -14.72 8.27 -17.07
CA VAL A 365 -13.78 7.84 -18.11
C VAL A 365 -13.30 9.08 -18.86
N GLY A 366 -11.99 9.29 -18.94
CA GLY A 366 -11.39 10.45 -19.58
C GLY A 366 -11.51 10.42 -21.09
N ARG A 367 -11.35 11.61 -21.70
CA ARG A 367 -11.23 11.81 -23.16
C ARG A 367 -9.80 12.16 -23.52
N VAL A 368 -9.35 11.66 -24.65
CA VAL A 368 -8.03 11.96 -25.19
C VAL A 368 -8.02 13.39 -25.73
N THR A 369 -7.09 14.23 -25.24
CA THR A 369 -6.94 15.65 -25.66
C THR A 369 -5.64 15.92 -26.39
N LYS A 370 -4.65 15.01 -26.32
CA LYS A 370 -3.36 15.14 -26.99
C LYS A 370 -3.09 13.96 -27.92
N PRO A 371 -2.42 14.17 -29.06
CA PRO A 371 -2.00 13.06 -29.91
C PRO A 371 -0.92 12.20 -29.23
N GLY A 372 -0.70 10.97 -29.74
CA GLY A 372 0.31 10.04 -29.22
C GLY A 372 -0.18 9.07 -28.16
N LEU A 373 -1.49 9.02 -27.90
CA LEU A 373 -2.14 7.98 -27.10
C LEU A 373 -2.71 6.88 -28.03
N ASP A 374 -3.08 5.76 -27.43
CA ASP A 374 -3.62 4.58 -28.14
C ASP A 374 -4.93 4.90 -28.89
N GLN A 375 -5.69 5.89 -28.42
CA GLN A 375 -6.92 6.35 -29.05
C GLN A 375 -6.76 7.75 -29.66
N PRO A 376 -7.51 8.07 -30.72
CA PRO A 376 -7.46 9.40 -31.35
C PRO A 376 -8.02 10.48 -30.42
N VAL A 377 -7.61 11.74 -30.69
CA VAL A 377 -8.11 12.91 -29.96
C VAL A 377 -9.64 12.99 -30.06
N GLY A 378 -10.29 13.24 -28.93
CA GLY A 378 -11.75 13.27 -28.76
C GLY A 378 -12.37 11.92 -28.37
N ALA A 379 -11.70 10.81 -28.61
CA ALA A 379 -12.21 9.48 -28.22
C ALA A 379 -12.10 9.23 -26.71
N ALA A 380 -12.92 8.32 -26.20
CA ALA A 380 -12.79 7.83 -24.84
C ALA A 380 -11.45 7.14 -24.62
N ALA A 381 -10.80 7.43 -23.50
CA ALA A 381 -9.51 6.85 -23.12
C ALA A 381 -9.65 5.38 -22.67
N ILE A 382 -10.18 4.55 -23.57
CA ILE A 382 -10.31 3.09 -23.42
C ILE A 382 -9.35 2.46 -24.43
N ASN A 383 -8.24 1.93 -23.94
CA ASN A 383 -7.16 1.43 -24.79
C ASN A 383 -7.57 0.19 -25.60
N ARG A 384 -6.77 -0.14 -26.63
CA ARG A 384 -7.05 -1.22 -27.58
C ARG A 384 -7.27 -2.56 -26.89
N VAL A 385 -6.40 -2.98 -25.96
CA VAL A 385 -6.51 -4.27 -25.28
C VAL A 385 -7.79 -4.36 -24.43
N PRO A 386 -8.16 -3.40 -23.56
CA PRO A 386 -9.47 -3.34 -22.93
C PRO A 386 -10.64 -3.43 -23.91
N ARG A 387 -10.62 -2.70 -25.03
CA ARG A 387 -11.66 -2.78 -26.07
C ARG A 387 -11.80 -4.19 -26.65
N GLN A 388 -10.67 -4.84 -26.90
CA GLN A 388 -10.64 -6.23 -27.37
C GLN A 388 -11.24 -7.18 -26.31
N MET A 389 -10.82 -7.06 -25.06
CA MET A 389 -11.33 -7.88 -23.95
C MET A 389 -12.86 -7.73 -23.76
N ILE A 390 -13.38 -6.49 -23.83
CA ILE A 390 -14.82 -6.22 -23.78
C ILE A 390 -15.53 -6.89 -24.94
N THR A 391 -15.01 -6.74 -26.16
CA THR A 391 -15.59 -7.33 -27.37
C THR A 391 -15.64 -8.85 -27.29
N GLU A 392 -14.52 -9.49 -26.94
CA GLU A 392 -14.43 -10.95 -26.78
C GLU A 392 -15.38 -11.45 -25.68
N ALA A 393 -15.48 -10.75 -24.55
CA ALA A 393 -16.38 -11.11 -23.47
C ALA A 393 -17.85 -11.08 -23.90
N LEU A 394 -18.28 -10.03 -24.60
CA LEU A 394 -19.64 -9.91 -25.12
C LEU A 394 -19.98 -10.96 -26.17
N LEU A 395 -19.08 -11.19 -27.12
CA LEU A 395 -19.28 -12.18 -28.16
C LEU A 395 -19.35 -13.60 -27.59
N ARG A 396 -18.60 -13.90 -26.55
CA ARG A 396 -18.67 -15.19 -25.84
C ARG A 396 -20.05 -15.39 -25.17
N GLU A 397 -20.59 -14.36 -24.51
CA GLU A 397 -21.95 -14.44 -23.93
C GLU A 397 -23.02 -14.58 -25.02
N ALA A 398 -22.84 -13.90 -26.16
CA ALA A 398 -23.73 -14.04 -27.31
C ALA A 398 -23.70 -15.46 -27.90
N ASP A 399 -22.50 -16.05 -28.05
CA ASP A 399 -22.34 -17.43 -28.56
C ASP A 399 -23.01 -18.45 -27.63
N ALA A 400 -22.93 -18.25 -26.33
CA ALA A 400 -23.53 -19.19 -25.36
C ALA A 400 -25.05 -19.33 -25.50
N VAL A 401 -25.74 -18.31 -26.07
CA VAL A 401 -27.20 -18.31 -26.26
C VAL A 401 -27.65 -18.20 -27.73
N GLY A 402 -26.69 -18.18 -28.68
CA GLY A 402 -27.00 -18.04 -30.10
C GLY A 402 -27.49 -16.66 -30.52
N TYR A 403 -27.14 -15.57 -29.80
CA TYR A 403 -27.51 -14.21 -30.16
C TYR A 403 -26.66 -13.69 -31.32
N GLY A 404 -27.31 -13.34 -32.43
CA GLY A 404 -26.66 -12.91 -33.70
C GLY A 404 -26.54 -11.38 -33.86
N GLY A 405 -27.09 -10.57 -32.95
CA GLY A 405 -27.06 -9.12 -33.03
C GLY A 405 -25.78 -8.50 -32.49
N GLY A 406 -25.70 -7.16 -32.53
CA GLY A 406 -24.59 -6.36 -31.99
C GLY A 406 -24.84 -5.87 -30.56
N PHE A 407 -23.84 -5.15 -30.02
CA PHE A 407 -23.89 -4.54 -28.70
C PHE A 407 -23.40 -3.09 -28.74
N ALA A 408 -24.02 -2.22 -27.97
CA ALA A 408 -23.47 -0.92 -27.59
C ALA A 408 -23.09 -0.95 -26.11
N VAL A 409 -21.89 -0.45 -25.80
CA VAL A 409 -21.32 -0.48 -24.43
C VAL A 409 -20.83 0.91 -24.06
N VAL A 410 -21.23 1.37 -22.87
CA VAL A 410 -20.70 2.57 -22.24
C VAL A 410 -20.02 2.18 -20.92
N ILE A 411 -18.74 2.53 -20.79
CA ILE A 411 -17.96 2.27 -19.57
C ILE A 411 -17.90 3.54 -18.74
N SER A 412 -18.31 3.47 -17.48
CA SER A 412 -18.20 4.56 -16.50
C SER A 412 -17.39 4.13 -15.28
N ILE A 413 -16.76 5.08 -14.58
CA ILE A 413 -16.00 4.82 -13.36
C ILE A 413 -16.49 5.80 -12.29
N GLU A 414 -17.19 5.29 -11.29
CA GLU A 414 -17.67 6.11 -10.20
C GLU A 414 -16.51 6.69 -9.39
N GLY A 415 -16.47 8.02 -9.19
CA GLY A 415 -15.34 8.70 -8.56
C GLY A 415 -14.11 8.88 -9.46
N GLY A 416 -14.18 8.47 -10.74
CA GLY A 416 -13.06 8.48 -11.68
C GLY A 416 -12.48 9.88 -11.95
N GLU A 417 -13.29 10.93 -12.00
CA GLU A 417 -12.82 12.31 -12.19
C GLU A 417 -11.95 12.79 -11.02
N ALA A 418 -12.36 12.49 -9.79
CA ALA A 418 -11.60 12.85 -8.60
C ALA A 418 -10.30 12.06 -8.49
N ALA A 419 -10.34 10.77 -8.84
CA ALA A 419 -9.17 9.91 -8.84
C ALA A 419 -8.16 10.29 -9.94
N ALA A 420 -8.61 10.71 -11.11
CA ALA A 420 -7.76 11.13 -12.23
C ALA A 420 -6.80 12.26 -11.85
N LYS A 421 -7.21 13.19 -10.99
CA LYS A 421 -6.37 14.29 -10.48
C LYS A 421 -5.14 13.80 -9.70
N ARG A 422 -5.16 12.58 -9.19
CA ARG A 422 -4.06 11.94 -8.44
C ARG A 422 -3.22 11.00 -9.30
N THR A 423 -3.50 10.94 -10.61
CA THR A 423 -2.80 10.10 -11.58
C THR A 423 -2.03 10.95 -12.60
N PHE A 424 -1.25 10.28 -13.45
CA PHE A 424 -0.55 10.94 -14.56
C PHE A 424 -1.46 11.29 -15.76
N ASN A 425 -2.73 10.89 -15.75
CA ASN A 425 -3.66 11.09 -16.87
C ASN A 425 -3.69 12.52 -17.42
N PRO A 426 -3.82 13.59 -16.58
CA PRO A 426 -3.83 14.96 -17.11
C PRO A 426 -2.53 15.36 -17.83
N HIS A 427 -1.39 14.88 -17.35
CA HIS A 427 -0.09 15.16 -17.99
C HIS A 427 0.02 14.47 -19.36
N LEU A 428 -0.51 13.27 -19.48
CA LEU A 428 -0.53 12.48 -20.71
C LEU A 428 -1.56 12.98 -21.73
N GLY A 429 -2.48 13.88 -21.33
CA GLY A 429 -3.52 14.40 -22.21
C GLY A 429 -4.79 13.54 -22.18
N VAL A 430 -5.16 13.05 -21.01
CA VAL A 430 -6.46 12.44 -20.73
C VAL A 430 -7.18 13.30 -19.71
N GLU A 431 -8.29 13.92 -20.11
CA GLU A 431 -9.04 14.85 -19.27
C GLU A 431 -10.45 14.34 -18.98
N GLY A 432 -11.04 14.82 -17.86
CA GLY A 432 -12.42 14.47 -17.46
C GLY A 432 -12.57 13.12 -16.77
N GLY A 433 -11.49 12.33 -16.59
CA GLY A 433 -11.58 11.03 -15.91
C GLY A 433 -10.32 10.18 -16.06
N LEU A 434 -10.48 8.91 -15.72
CA LEU A 434 -9.44 7.88 -15.76
C LEU A 434 -9.36 7.23 -17.15
N SER A 435 -8.19 6.68 -17.48
CA SER A 435 -8.02 5.75 -18.60
C SER A 435 -8.45 4.34 -18.20
N VAL A 436 -9.16 3.66 -19.10
CA VAL A 436 -9.41 2.21 -19.03
C VAL A 436 -8.25 1.51 -19.74
N LEU A 437 -7.35 0.93 -18.96
CA LEU A 437 -6.08 0.40 -19.46
C LEU A 437 -5.77 -0.98 -18.85
N GLY A 438 -4.71 -1.60 -19.37
CA GLY A 438 -4.18 -2.88 -18.89
C GLY A 438 -3.87 -3.82 -20.04
N THR A 439 -2.57 -3.97 -20.38
CA THR A 439 -2.09 -4.83 -21.47
C THR A 439 -2.15 -6.31 -21.13
N SER A 440 -1.89 -6.66 -19.86
CA SER A 440 -1.92 -8.04 -19.33
C SER A 440 -3.26 -8.46 -18.73
N GLY A 441 -4.12 -7.49 -18.37
CA GLY A 441 -5.34 -7.68 -17.60
C GLY A 441 -5.13 -7.83 -16.08
N ILE A 442 -3.89 -8.01 -15.63
CA ILE A 442 -3.49 -8.21 -14.23
C ILE A 442 -2.66 -7.02 -13.75
N VAL A 443 -2.86 -6.61 -12.51
CA VAL A 443 -2.00 -5.66 -11.80
C VAL A 443 -0.99 -6.45 -10.98
N GLU A 444 0.28 -6.32 -11.32
CA GLU A 444 1.38 -6.88 -10.55
C GLU A 444 1.95 -5.80 -9.63
N PRO A 445 1.93 -5.98 -8.30
CA PRO A 445 2.45 -5.00 -7.37
C PRO A 445 3.92 -4.68 -7.64
N MET A 446 4.29 -3.38 -7.57
CA MET A 446 5.64 -2.89 -7.82
C MET A 446 6.16 -3.23 -9.24
N SER A 447 5.28 -3.32 -10.23
CA SER A 447 5.63 -3.64 -11.61
C SER A 447 6.51 -2.54 -12.22
N GLN A 448 7.74 -2.92 -12.60
CA GLN A 448 8.60 -2.04 -13.40
C GLN A 448 8.01 -1.81 -14.80
N GLN A 449 7.25 -2.77 -15.32
CA GLN A 449 6.64 -2.67 -16.64
C GLN A 449 5.63 -1.52 -16.74
N ALA A 450 4.82 -1.29 -15.71
CA ALA A 450 3.87 -0.17 -15.70
C ALA A 450 4.55 1.19 -15.78
N LEU A 451 5.72 1.34 -15.13
CA LEU A 451 6.54 2.55 -15.23
C LEU A 451 7.16 2.70 -16.63
N LEU A 452 7.62 1.60 -17.22
CA LEU A 452 8.17 1.58 -18.59
C LEU A 452 7.09 1.91 -19.64
N ASP A 453 5.88 1.38 -19.48
CA ASP A 453 4.75 1.67 -20.38
C ASP A 453 4.39 3.17 -20.36
N THR A 454 4.40 3.79 -19.16
CA THR A 454 4.20 5.25 -19.03
C THR A 454 5.33 6.03 -19.68
N LEU A 455 6.57 5.62 -19.46
CA LEU A 455 7.76 6.24 -20.05
C LEU A 455 7.73 6.16 -21.59
N GLN A 456 7.31 5.03 -22.15
CA GLN A 456 7.15 4.84 -23.60
C GLN A 456 6.17 5.88 -24.20
N ILE A 457 5.04 6.11 -23.51
CA ILE A 457 4.05 7.11 -23.94
C ILE A 457 4.64 8.52 -23.90
N GLU A 458 5.34 8.89 -22.84
CA GLU A 458 5.95 10.22 -22.71
C GLU A 458 7.02 10.46 -23.81
N ILE A 459 7.87 9.47 -24.07
CA ILE A 459 8.90 9.53 -25.11
C ILE A 459 8.25 9.61 -26.50
N HIS A 460 7.19 8.83 -26.76
CA HIS A 460 6.44 8.91 -28.00
C HIS A 460 5.82 10.29 -28.22
N GLN A 461 5.17 10.87 -27.20
CA GLN A 461 4.62 12.22 -27.27
C GLN A 461 5.70 13.29 -27.49
N ALA A 462 6.89 13.10 -26.91
CA ALA A 462 8.04 13.99 -27.15
C ALA A 462 8.50 13.90 -28.60
N ALA A 463 8.53 12.70 -29.21
CA ALA A 463 8.94 12.48 -30.60
C ALA A 463 8.01 13.16 -31.63
N LEU A 464 6.71 13.29 -31.29
CA LEU A 464 5.76 14.04 -32.15
C LEU A 464 6.05 15.55 -32.21
N LYS A 465 6.80 16.09 -31.21
CA LYS A 465 7.08 17.52 -31.08
C LYS A 465 8.48 17.90 -31.58
N SER A 466 9.45 17.01 -31.34
CA SER A 466 10.85 17.35 -31.60
C SER A 466 11.68 16.09 -31.89
N ARG A 467 12.74 16.25 -32.68
CA ARG A 467 13.79 15.24 -32.86
C ARG A 467 14.92 15.37 -31.82
N ARG A 468 14.80 16.32 -30.89
CA ARG A 468 15.69 16.58 -29.77
C ARG A 468 14.97 16.14 -28.48
N LEU A 469 15.67 15.49 -27.57
CA LEU A 469 15.10 14.99 -26.32
C LEU A 469 16.06 15.23 -25.17
N ILE A 470 15.52 15.67 -24.02
CA ILE A 470 16.25 15.72 -22.77
C ILE A 470 15.68 14.64 -21.84
N LEU A 471 16.57 13.82 -21.27
CA LEU A 471 16.23 12.78 -20.30
C LEU A 471 16.76 13.15 -18.92
N ALA A 472 15.89 13.15 -17.89
CA ALA A 472 16.26 13.48 -16.52
C ALA A 472 15.95 12.34 -15.56
N PRO A 473 16.96 11.74 -14.88
CA PRO A 473 16.75 10.63 -13.92
C PRO A 473 16.14 11.06 -12.57
N GLY A 474 15.34 12.09 -12.53
CA GLY A 474 14.65 12.56 -11.33
C GLY A 474 14.45 14.07 -11.25
N ASN A 475 13.83 14.56 -10.18
CA ASN A 475 13.47 15.97 -10.03
C ASN A 475 14.70 16.88 -10.01
N TYR A 476 15.79 16.47 -9.36
CA TYR A 476 17.05 17.27 -9.34
C TYR A 476 17.56 17.61 -10.73
N GLY A 477 17.38 16.70 -11.72
CA GLY A 477 17.74 16.98 -13.12
C GLY A 477 16.86 18.04 -13.74
N LEU A 478 15.55 18.04 -13.45
CA LEU A 478 14.61 19.05 -13.92
C LEU A 478 14.92 20.42 -13.31
N ASP A 479 15.15 20.46 -11.99
CA ASP A 479 15.48 21.71 -11.28
C ASP A 479 16.80 22.30 -11.78
N TYR A 480 17.80 21.44 -12.01
CA TYR A 480 19.09 21.85 -12.55
C TYR A 480 18.98 22.41 -13.98
N LEU A 481 18.18 21.78 -14.83
CA LEU A 481 17.90 22.25 -16.19
C LEU A 481 17.23 23.63 -16.16
N ALA A 482 16.20 23.80 -15.37
CA ALA A 482 15.48 25.07 -15.26
C ALA A 482 16.40 26.21 -14.79
N ALA A 483 17.29 25.94 -13.85
CA ALA A 483 18.21 26.93 -13.29
C ALA A 483 19.39 27.28 -14.22
N ASN A 484 19.95 26.29 -14.93
CA ASN A 484 21.23 26.47 -15.65
C ASN A 484 21.08 26.51 -17.16
N TYR A 485 19.96 26.02 -17.72
CA TYR A 485 19.72 25.94 -19.15
C TYR A 485 18.30 26.42 -19.54
N PRO A 486 17.85 27.61 -19.10
CA PRO A 486 16.50 28.10 -19.39
C PRO A 486 16.20 28.23 -20.88
N VAL A 487 17.21 28.40 -21.71
CA VAL A 487 17.09 28.48 -23.20
C VAL A 487 16.58 27.14 -23.80
N LEU A 488 16.73 26.03 -23.11
CA LEU A 488 16.31 24.70 -23.60
C LEU A 488 14.83 24.36 -23.31
N HIS A 489 14.02 25.32 -22.88
CA HIS A 489 12.61 25.10 -22.46
C HIS A 489 11.70 24.59 -23.58
N GLU A 490 12.05 24.81 -24.86
CA GLU A 490 11.30 24.33 -26.02
C GLU A 490 11.57 22.84 -26.34
N ILE A 491 12.66 22.26 -25.79
CA ILE A 491 13.02 20.88 -26.04
C ILE A 491 12.25 19.99 -25.03
N PRO A 492 11.54 18.95 -25.50
CA PRO A 492 10.86 18.04 -24.60
C PRO A 492 11.79 17.43 -23.57
N VAL A 493 11.37 17.44 -22.29
CA VAL A 493 12.07 16.84 -21.18
C VAL A 493 11.23 15.69 -20.65
N VAL A 494 11.83 14.48 -20.56
CA VAL A 494 11.16 13.31 -20.03
C VAL A 494 11.88 12.83 -18.76
N LYS A 495 11.09 12.56 -17.71
CA LYS A 495 11.58 12.06 -16.43
C LYS A 495 11.67 10.54 -16.43
N ILE A 496 12.88 10.00 -16.44
CA ILE A 496 13.15 8.57 -16.70
C ILE A 496 13.43 7.71 -15.44
N SER A 497 13.33 8.29 -14.25
CA SER A 497 13.63 7.60 -12.97
C SER A 497 15.02 6.93 -12.96
N ASN A 498 15.09 5.61 -12.97
CA ASN A 498 16.32 4.83 -13.00
C ASN A 498 16.54 4.08 -14.32
N PHE A 499 15.59 4.19 -15.27
CA PHE A 499 15.51 3.40 -16.50
C PHE A 499 16.25 4.07 -17.67
N ILE A 500 17.54 4.35 -17.49
CA ILE A 500 18.34 5.08 -18.51
C ILE A 500 18.47 4.24 -19.78
N GLY A 501 18.77 2.95 -19.65
CA GLY A 501 18.95 2.05 -20.78
C GLY A 501 17.68 1.91 -21.61
N GLU A 502 16.57 1.63 -20.95
CA GLU A 502 15.26 1.47 -21.59
C GLU A 502 14.80 2.78 -22.25
N ALA A 503 15.04 3.93 -21.61
CA ALA A 503 14.72 5.23 -22.20
C ALA A 503 15.53 5.54 -23.47
N LEU A 504 16.80 5.13 -23.50
CA LEU A 504 17.64 5.27 -24.70
C LEU A 504 17.16 4.34 -25.83
N ASP A 505 16.74 3.11 -25.51
CA ASP A 505 16.18 2.19 -26.50
C ASP A 505 14.85 2.71 -27.08
N MET A 506 13.99 3.25 -26.22
CA MET A 506 12.74 3.90 -26.63
C MET A 506 13.03 5.13 -27.53
N ALA A 507 14.03 5.93 -27.18
CA ALA A 507 14.44 7.08 -27.99
C ALA A 507 14.95 6.63 -29.38
N ALA A 508 15.65 5.49 -29.47
CA ALA A 508 16.07 4.91 -30.73
C ALA A 508 14.87 4.46 -31.58
N ALA A 509 13.92 3.77 -30.96
CA ALA A 509 12.70 3.28 -31.61
C ALA A 509 11.84 4.44 -32.19
N GLU A 510 11.81 5.58 -31.49
CA GLU A 510 11.09 6.79 -31.90
C GLU A 510 11.90 7.69 -32.85
N ASN A 511 13.09 7.24 -33.28
CA ASN A 511 13.95 7.93 -34.24
C ASN A 511 14.36 9.36 -33.81
N PHE A 512 14.66 9.59 -32.54
CA PHE A 512 15.29 10.84 -32.13
C PHE A 512 16.65 11.02 -32.81
N ALA A 513 17.05 12.25 -33.09
CA ALA A 513 18.35 12.54 -33.67
C ALA A 513 19.39 12.91 -32.59
N GLN A 514 18.93 13.50 -31.50
CA GLN A 514 19.79 14.06 -30.46
C GLN A 514 19.16 13.85 -29.09
N VAL A 515 19.93 13.30 -28.15
CA VAL A 515 19.48 13.01 -26.78
C VAL A 515 20.49 13.58 -25.78
N LEU A 516 20.02 14.34 -24.81
CA LEU A 516 20.84 14.88 -23.73
C LEU A 516 20.35 14.29 -22.39
N LEU A 517 21.25 13.63 -21.69
CA LEU A 517 20.99 13.10 -20.34
C LEU A 517 21.50 14.11 -19.32
N VAL A 518 20.64 14.57 -18.38
CA VAL A 518 21.02 15.54 -17.36
C VAL A 518 20.68 14.99 -15.99
N GLY A 519 21.68 14.77 -15.13
CA GLY A 519 21.42 14.14 -13.85
C GLY A 519 22.51 14.30 -12.80
N HIS A 520 22.10 14.03 -11.55
CA HIS A 520 22.99 14.04 -10.40
C HIS A 520 24.06 12.95 -10.50
N VAL A 521 25.29 13.29 -10.10
CA VAL A 521 26.46 12.40 -10.15
C VAL A 521 26.20 11.04 -9.46
N GLY A 522 25.45 11.02 -8.36
CA GLY A 522 25.12 9.78 -7.64
C GLY A 522 24.36 8.73 -8.47
N LYS A 523 23.69 9.15 -9.57
CA LYS A 523 23.07 8.23 -10.55
C LYS A 523 23.97 8.05 -11.77
N LEU A 524 24.44 9.15 -12.38
CA LEU A 524 25.11 9.08 -13.67
C LEU A 524 26.52 8.52 -13.62
N VAL A 525 27.22 8.59 -12.50
CA VAL A 525 28.53 7.93 -12.35
C VAL A 525 28.48 6.43 -12.65
N LYS A 526 27.36 5.77 -12.37
CA LYS A 526 27.16 4.34 -12.63
C LYS A 526 27.25 3.97 -14.12
N LEU A 527 26.95 4.93 -14.99
CA LEU A 527 27.11 4.76 -16.44
C LEU A 527 28.58 4.55 -16.85
N ALA A 528 29.54 5.05 -16.07
CA ALA A 528 30.96 4.79 -16.34
C ALA A 528 31.31 3.29 -16.25
N GLY A 529 30.55 2.51 -15.49
CA GLY A 529 30.62 1.06 -15.43
C GLY A 529 29.63 0.33 -16.34
N GLY A 530 28.92 1.05 -17.24
CA GLY A 530 27.91 0.46 -18.11
C GLY A 530 26.59 0.10 -17.43
N ILE A 531 26.35 0.55 -16.20
CA ILE A 531 25.14 0.26 -15.43
C ILE A 531 24.03 1.20 -15.91
N MET A 532 23.12 0.68 -16.73
CA MET A 532 22.05 1.45 -17.39
C MET A 532 20.75 1.54 -16.58
N ASN A 533 20.56 0.67 -15.58
CA ASN A 533 19.52 0.85 -14.55
C ASN A 533 20.19 1.30 -13.25
N THR A 534 20.00 2.56 -12.89
CA THR A 534 20.71 3.21 -11.78
C THR A 534 20.12 2.93 -10.39
N HIS A 535 19.09 2.06 -10.29
CA HIS A 535 18.52 1.66 -9.02
C HIS A 535 19.55 0.88 -8.18
N SER A 536 19.67 1.20 -6.88
CA SER A 536 20.67 0.58 -5.98
C SER A 536 20.49 -0.95 -5.83
N ARG A 537 19.27 -1.48 -6.04
CA ARG A 537 19.03 -2.93 -6.06
C ARG A 537 19.64 -3.64 -7.26
N CYS A 538 19.88 -2.94 -8.37
CA CYS A 538 20.51 -3.51 -9.56
C CYS A 538 22.04 -3.53 -9.41
N ALA A 539 22.60 -2.39 -9.06
CA ALA A 539 24.02 -2.24 -8.73
C ALA A 539 24.26 -0.90 -8.03
N ASP A 540 25.20 -0.84 -7.12
CA ASP A 540 25.68 0.44 -6.58
C ASP A 540 26.98 0.88 -7.30
N CYS A 541 28.10 0.29 -7.04
CA CYS A 541 29.40 0.49 -7.69
C CYS A 541 29.88 1.96 -7.79
N ARG A 542 29.33 2.90 -7.01
CA ARG A 542 29.69 4.32 -7.08
C ARG A 542 31.09 4.57 -6.60
N THR A 543 31.41 4.06 -5.42
CA THR A 543 32.72 4.21 -4.78
C THR A 543 33.81 3.45 -5.53
N GLU A 544 33.49 2.25 -6.04
CA GLU A 544 34.38 1.43 -6.86
C GLU A 544 34.74 2.14 -8.17
N LEU A 545 33.79 2.79 -8.83
CA LEU A 545 34.05 3.54 -10.05
C LEU A 545 34.92 4.77 -9.79
N PHE A 546 34.65 5.54 -8.73
CA PHE A 546 35.56 6.63 -8.33
C PHE A 546 36.94 6.13 -8.00
N CYS A 547 37.07 5.05 -7.23
CA CYS A 547 38.34 4.44 -6.87
C CYS A 547 39.12 3.95 -8.09
N ALA A 548 38.46 3.23 -9.01
CA ALA A 548 39.09 2.72 -10.21
C ALA A 548 39.62 3.84 -11.11
N HIS A 549 38.82 4.88 -11.35
CA HIS A 549 39.21 6.03 -12.17
C HIS A 549 40.28 6.91 -11.46
N ALA A 550 40.23 7.00 -10.11
CA ALA A 550 41.27 7.68 -9.34
C ALA A 550 42.61 6.95 -9.45
N ALA A 551 42.61 5.61 -9.34
CA ALA A 551 43.82 4.79 -9.52
C ALA A 551 44.43 4.97 -10.93
N LEU A 552 43.61 5.02 -11.98
CA LEU A 552 44.04 5.31 -13.36
C LEU A 552 44.65 6.72 -13.49
N CYS A 553 44.24 7.65 -12.65
CA CYS A 553 44.76 9.02 -12.61
C CYS A 553 45.91 9.20 -11.62
N GLY A 554 46.45 8.12 -11.05
CA GLY A 554 47.62 8.15 -10.19
C GLY A 554 47.35 8.35 -8.71
N ALA A 555 46.12 8.07 -8.23
CA ALA A 555 45.82 8.07 -6.81
C ALA A 555 46.62 7.01 -6.06
N ASP A 556 47.11 7.35 -4.87
CA ASP A 556 47.79 6.42 -3.99
C ASP A 556 46.80 5.44 -3.30
N ALA A 557 47.34 4.40 -2.68
CA ALA A 557 46.53 3.38 -2.01
C ALA A 557 45.71 3.92 -0.83
N ALA A 558 46.13 5.01 -0.19
CA ALA A 558 45.38 5.63 0.90
C ALA A 558 44.13 6.35 0.38
N THR A 559 44.28 7.15 -0.68
CA THR A 559 43.18 7.81 -1.38
C THR A 559 42.18 6.78 -1.93
N CYS A 560 42.66 5.69 -2.55
CA CYS A 560 41.82 4.62 -3.06
C CYS A 560 41.00 3.97 -1.94
N ARG A 561 41.58 3.67 -0.78
CA ARG A 561 40.84 3.14 0.38
C ARG A 561 39.81 4.14 0.89
N ALA A 562 40.18 5.41 1.04
CA ALA A 562 39.25 6.44 1.47
C ALA A 562 38.04 6.57 0.53
N LEU A 563 38.25 6.43 -0.79
CA LEU A 563 37.15 6.44 -1.78
C LEU A 563 36.24 5.21 -1.62
N MET A 564 36.80 4.03 -1.37
CA MET A 564 36.03 2.81 -1.15
C MET A 564 35.15 2.89 0.12
N ASP A 565 35.65 3.55 1.17
CA ASP A 565 34.98 3.71 2.45
C ASP A 565 33.99 4.91 2.45
N ALA A 566 33.91 5.67 1.36
CA ALA A 566 33.09 6.87 1.28
C ALA A 566 31.59 6.52 1.28
N ALA A 567 30.81 7.16 2.15
CA ALA A 567 29.37 6.93 2.24
C ALA A 567 28.56 7.54 1.08
N THR A 568 29.08 8.61 0.45
CA THR A 568 28.37 9.36 -0.60
C THR A 568 29.29 9.77 -1.74
N THR A 569 28.72 10.07 -2.90
CA THR A 569 29.47 10.62 -4.04
C THR A 569 30.05 12.00 -3.76
N ASP A 570 29.41 12.81 -2.92
CA ASP A 570 29.96 14.11 -2.51
C ASP A 570 31.20 13.92 -1.63
N THR A 571 31.19 12.91 -0.75
CA THR A 571 32.40 12.54 0.02
C THR A 571 33.54 12.07 -0.90
N CYS A 572 33.21 11.31 -1.96
CA CYS A 572 34.22 10.94 -2.97
C CYS A 572 34.83 12.19 -3.63
N LEU A 573 34.01 13.19 -3.98
CA LEU A 573 34.49 14.44 -4.56
C LEU A 573 35.39 15.21 -3.59
N ASP A 574 35.04 15.29 -2.30
CA ASP A 574 35.87 15.95 -1.27
C ASP A 574 37.22 15.26 -1.11
N ILE A 575 37.29 13.91 -1.15
CA ILE A 575 38.54 13.14 -1.12
C ILE A 575 39.40 13.42 -2.35
N LEU A 576 38.79 13.48 -3.53
CA LEU A 576 39.46 13.80 -4.78
C LEU A 576 40.02 15.23 -4.81
N ASP A 577 39.29 16.19 -4.20
CA ASP A 577 39.77 17.56 -4.04
C ASP A 577 41.01 17.63 -3.16
N ALA A 578 40.94 16.96 -2.00
CA ALA A 578 42.10 16.88 -1.09
C ALA A 578 43.33 16.25 -1.76
N ALA A 579 43.11 15.31 -2.67
CA ALA A 579 44.19 14.66 -3.45
C ALA A 579 44.55 15.44 -4.74
N GLN A 580 43.89 16.56 -5.06
CA GLN A 580 44.04 17.32 -6.31
C GLN A 580 43.77 16.47 -7.58
N LEU A 581 42.91 15.49 -7.51
CA LEU A 581 42.58 14.54 -8.58
C LEU A 581 41.15 14.70 -9.14
N ARG A 582 40.34 15.68 -8.66
CA ARG A 582 38.95 15.82 -9.11
C ARG A 582 38.85 15.98 -10.64
N GLU A 583 39.59 16.91 -11.23
CA GLU A 583 39.50 17.20 -12.67
C GLU A 583 39.87 15.99 -13.54
N PRO A 584 41.04 15.34 -13.35
CA PRO A 584 41.43 14.20 -14.18
C PRO A 584 40.49 13.00 -13.98
N VAL A 585 40.04 12.74 -12.76
CA VAL A 585 39.10 11.63 -12.47
C VAL A 585 37.74 11.89 -13.11
N MET A 586 37.18 13.09 -12.99
CA MET A 586 35.91 13.45 -13.66
C MET A 586 36.04 13.38 -15.18
N ALA A 587 37.15 13.81 -15.77
CA ALA A 587 37.39 13.68 -17.21
C ALA A 587 37.43 12.20 -17.64
N SER A 588 38.10 11.36 -16.87
CA SER A 588 38.14 9.91 -17.09
C SER A 588 36.76 9.25 -17.00
N LEU A 589 35.97 9.59 -15.95
CA LEU A 589 34.60 9.12 -15.78
C LEU A 589 33.69 9.56 -16.93
N LEU A 590 33.74 10.84 -17.34
CA LEU A 590 32.96 11.38 -18.44
C LEU A 590 33.28 10.70 -19.78
N THR A 591 34.55 10.34 -20.00
CA THR A 591 34.98 9.59 -21.18
C THR A 591 34.38 8.17 -21.18
N ALA A 592 34.42 7.48 -20.05
CA ALA A 592 33.81 6.16 -19.89
C ALA A 592 32.28 6.22 -20.08
N ILE A 593 31.61 7.22 -19.47
CA ILE A 593 30.17 7.47 -19.66
C ILE A 593 29.84 7.63 -21.13
N GLN A 594 30.56 8.50 -21.85
CA GLN A 594 30.34 8.71 -23.28
C GLN A 594 30.46 7.38 -24.07
N THR A 595 31.50 6.60 -23.78
CA THR A 595 31.71 5.30 -24.44
C THR A 595 30.54 4.35 -24.25
N HIS A 596 29.99 4.27 -23.04
CA HIS A 596 28.83 3.41 -22.76
C HIS A 596 27.53 3.94 -23.34
N LEU A 597 27.33 5.27 -23.38
CA LEU A 597 26.19 5.89 -24.03
C LEU A 597 26.22 5.67 -25.56
N ASP A 598 27.38 5.87 -26.20
CA ASP A 598 27.56 5.64 -27.64
C ASP A 598 27.32 4.16 -28.01
N ARG A 599 27.82 3.24 -27.16
CA ARG A 599 27.56 1.81 -27.34
C ARG A 599 26.08 1.46 -27.24
N ARG A 600 25.34 2.08 -26.31
CA ARG A 600 23.91 1.83 -26.16
C ARG A 600 23.10 2.46 -27.29
N ALA A 601 23.44 3.67 -27.70
CA ALA A 601 22.82 4.34 -28.83
C ALA A 601 23.07 3.64 -30.18
N ALA A 602 24.16 2.86 -30.30
CA ALA A 602 24.53 2.08 -31.47
C ALA A 602 24.47 2.85 -32.80
N GLY A 603 24.72 4.17 -32.75
CA GLY A 603 24.66 5.05 -33.90
C GLY A 603 23.26 5.55 -34.31
N ALA A 604 22.22 5.16 -33.60
CA ALA A 604 20.84 5.61 -33.89
C ALA A 604 20.66 7.13 -33.69
N PHE A 605 21.35 7.72 -32.71
CA PHE A 605 21.30 9.15 -32.40
C PHE A 605 22.60 9.62 -31.73
N LYS A 606 22.81 10.95 -31.68
CA LYS A 606 23.87 11.54 -30.87
C LYS A 606 23.40 11.67 -29.43
N VAL A 607 24.16 11.11 -28.47
CA VAL A 607 23.83 11.17 -27.05
C VAL A 607 24.97 11.75 -26.24
N GLY A 608 24.65 12.62 -25.28
CA GLY A 608 25.60 13.18 -24.33
C GLY A 608 25.02 13.25 -22.92
N ALA A 609 25.87 13.45 -21.92
CA ALA A 609 25.47 13.58 -20.53
C ALA A 609 26.06 14.80 -19.85
N VAL A 610 25.27 15.46 -18.99
CA VAL A 610 25.67 16.54 -18.08
C VAL A 610 25.53 16.03 -16.64
N LEU A 611 26.62 16.13 -15.89
CA LEU A 611 26.69 15.69 -14.49
C LEU A 611 26.78 16.90 -13.56
N PHE A 612 26.04 16.84 -12.46
CA PHE A 612 26.08 17.85 -11.42
C PHE A 612 25.92 17.20 -10.03
N SER A 613 26.28 17.94 -8.99
CA SER A 613 25.93 17.67 -7.60
C SER A 613 25.15 18.86 -7.02
N ASN A 614 24.21 18.60 -6.13
CA ASN A 614 23.48 19.65 -5.43
C ASN A 614 24.39 20.50 -4.53
N ARG A 615 25.48 19.91 -4.02
CA ARG A 615 26.45 20.57 -3.14
C ARG A 615 27.58 21.22 -3.92
N ASN A 616 28.08 20.55 -4.97
CA ASN A 616 29.29 20.95 -5.69
C ASN A 616 28.99 21.65 -7.02
N GLY A 617 27.71 21.84 -7.40
CA GLY A 617 27.32 22.45 -8.66
C GLY A 617 27.65 21.60 -9.88
N PRO A 618 27.98 22.22 -11.04
CA PRO A 618 28.34 21.51 -12.27
C PRO A 618 29.65 20.73 -12.07
N LEU A 619 29.64 19.45 -12.48
CA LEU A 619 30.77 18.53 -12.36
C LEU A 619 31.41 18.19 -13.72
N GLY A 620 30.75 18.57 -14.80
CA GLY A 620 31.26 18.36 -16.14
C GLY A 620 30.22 17.76 -17.08
N GLN A 621 30.58 17.69 -18.34
CA GLN A 621 29.75 17.16 -19.41
C GLN A 621 30.57 16.34 -20.39
N THR A 622 29.93 15.37 -21.04
CA THR A 622 30.61 14.57 -22.05
C THR A 622 30.87 15.40 -23.32
N LYS A 623 31.82 14.99 -24.16
CA LYS A 623 32.18 15.70 -25.40
C LYS A 623 30.98 15.91 -26.32
N THR A 624 30.11 14.91 -26.47
CA THR A 624 28.90 15.03 -27.28
C THR A 624 27.90 15.99 -26.65
N ALA A 625 27.76 16.01 -25.32
CA ALA A 625 26.88 16.97 -24.64
C ALA A 625 27.32 18.43 -24.90
N ASP A 626 28.62 18.70 -24.84
CA ASP A 626 29.15 20.04 -25.16
C ASP A 626 28.76 20.47 -26.60
N THR A 627 28.90 19.57 -27.56
CA THR A 627 28.49 19.80 -28.94
C THR A 627 26.98 20.05 -29.08
N LEU A 628 26.16 19.23 -28.43
CA LEU A 628 24.71 19.35 -28.46
C LEU A 628 24.25 20.68 -27.84
N LEU A 629 24.80 21.02 -26.67
CA LEU A 629 24.45 22.26 -25.98
C LEU A 629 24.80 23.52 -26.76
N LYS A 630 25.91 23.53 -27.49
CA LYS A 630 26.27 24.61 -28.39
C LYS A 630 25.27 24.75 -29.55
N LEU A 631 25.00 23.63 -30.24
CA LEU A 631 24.04 23.57 -31.33
C LEU A 631 22.61 23.98 -30.90
N TRP A 632 22.21 23.66 -29.69
CA TRP A 632 20.86 23.95 -29.20
C TRP A 632 20.69 25.37 -28.66
N LYS A 633 21.79 26.04 -28.32
CA LYS A 633 21.79 27.49 -27.97
C LYS A 633 21.78 28.42 -29.17
N GLU A 634 22.29 27.95 -30.31
CA GLU A 634 22.38 28.70 -31.54
C GLU A 634 21.13 28.54 -32.44
N ALA A 635 20.29 27.56 -32.17
CA ALA A 635 19.08 27.23 -32.93
C ALA A 635 17.81 27.78 -32.26
#